data_2725e9861caa1e8dc368297875c18209
#
_entry.id   2725e9861caa1e8dc368297875c18209
#
_cell.length_a   1.000
_cell.length_b   1.000
_cell.length_c   1.000
_cell.angle_alpha   90.00
_cell.angle_beta   90.00
_cell.angle_gamma   90.00
#
_symmetry.space_group_name_H-M   'P 1'
#
loop_
_entity.id
_entity.type
_entity.pdbx_description
1 polymer ?
#
loop_
_entity_poly.entity_id
_entity_poly.type
_entity_poly.pdbx_seq_one_letter_code
_entity_poly.pdbx_strand_id
1 'polypeptide(L)'
;MLFLLFAPALFAQRVGTWKNYTSFRNASSVAVEAQCAVWVGTDGGLYRFNRENGEIRTFTNIEGLFETRISALTYDSGRDGLWIGYESGAVSFFALSDERFSTFLELTRVTQFANRTIRKFFVRGDSLYVATDFGLSLFVVSRREFRENYIRFGTFASGTAVCDVLIAQGQLIVATALGLARASLRSTNLNAPTEWQSFAVSGGINALAIQGEEIFAASADGLLRLSRSGLERESGFPQKNVIALATTSNDLFALASDELIVRRRDGSLVRRAGNFSQSRALASDADGQIFIADRRQSLLVLGAGTTVTVITPNSPLSNSFEIVQIDAFGRVWGSSSLRNGGAQGFYRLENGVWRNFENLPSPGTAPVSQFSSLVSRGNTTILGTWGGGLFEFDARDSLRVLNRSNSPFVGIRQSESFVVLPSLAIDQQGVVWIANFLTAQNPIYAYLPNGNILRFGTSGLGPGREFPSNLTALRLAIDGNNRKWIAVQSEDGVTGRGIVVFDDNGTLTDVRDDRYVLIDERQNFGRLPHPKVNDIQLDNDGSIWLATDRGAAYFFNPDAVFGLRIPNASLVFDLRNEFLSSLAIDALNRKWFGSQNGVWVVSAGGDSILMRFTTENSPLLSNNVRSIAYDRKTGKMYFGTDRGLSVLYTEAIEPQETLSALTIYPNPFRIPASTRLVVDGLVRQALVRIISLSGTLVRELPSSGGRLVEWDGKDRNGNYVSSGIYFAVAISEDGRQSAIAKIAVIRR
;
A
#
# COMPACT_ATOMS: atom_id res chain seq x y z
N MET A 1 -24.53 -24.93 -34.75
CA MET A 1 -24.39 -24.07 -33.56
C MET A 1 -22.92 -23.89 -33.32
N LEU A 2 -22.36 -22.80 -33.87
CA LEU A 2 -20.91 -22.54 -33.89
C LEU A 2 -20.57 -21.77 -32.58
N PHE A 3 -19.92 -22.40 -31.60
CA PHE A 3 -19.39 -21.72 -30.43
C PHE A 3 -18.13 -20.93 -30.84
N LEU A 4 -18.26 -19.65 -31.00
CA LEU A 4 -17.15 -18.70 -31.05
C LEU A 4 -16.58 -18.61 -29.62
N LEU A 5 -15.47 -19.30 -29.36
CA LEU A 5 -14.61 -19.09 -28.22
C LEU A 5 -13.99 -17.69 -28.36
N PHE A 6 -14.56 -16.71 -27.66
CA PHE A 6 -13.86 -15.46 -27.39
C PHE A 6 -12.71 -15.76 -26.43
N ALA A 7 -11.51 -15.93 -26.96
CA ALA A 7 -10.30 -15.82 -26.16
C ALA A 7 -10.29 -14.37 -25.59
N PRO A 8 -10.13 -14.16 -24.27
CA PRO A 8 -9.97 -12.82 -23.74
C PRO A 8 -8.73 -12.22 -24.41
N ALA A 9 -8.91 -11.11 -25.11
CA ALA A 9 -7.80 -10.32 -25.60
C ALA A 9 -6.98 -9.93 -24.39
N LEU A 10 -5.81 -10.55 -24.22
CA LEU A 10 -4.78 -10.09 -23.32
C LEU A 10 -4.40 -8.69 -23.79
N PHE A 11 -5.03 -7.67 -23.22
CA PHE A 11 -4.55 -6.31 -23.35
C PHE A 11 -3.16 -6.29 -22.72
N ALA A 12 -2.12 -6.34 -23.55
CA ALA A 12 -0.77 -6.12 -23.10
C ALA A 12 -0.71 -4.75 -22.43
N GLN A 13 -0.57 -4.75 -21.12
CA GLN A 13 -0.48 -3.51 -20.34
C GLN A 13 0.78 -2.76 -20.79
N ARG A 14 0.64 -1.46 -21.06
CA ARG A 14 1.74 -0.64 -21.58
C ARG A 14 2.83 -0.52 -20.52
N VAL A 15 4.08 -0.66 -20.93
CA VAL A 15 5.25 -0.27 -20.15
C VAL A 15 5.08 1.17 -19.64
N GLY A 16 5.44 1.42 -18.38
CA GLY A 16 5.27 2.73 -17.73
C GLY A 16 3.89 2.97 -17.13
N THR A 17 2.96 2.01 -17.26
CA THR A 17 1.66 2.13 -16.57
C THR A 17 1.76 1.76 -15.10
N TRP A 18 0.90 2.40 -14.29
CA TRP A 18 0.79 2.17 -12.85
C TRP A 18 -0.55 1.57 -12.49
N LYS A 19 -0.55 0.80 -11.42
CA LYS A 19 -1.77 0.32 -10.75
C LYS A 19 -1.55 0.38 -9.25
N ASN A 20 -2.56 0.86 -8.51
CA ASN A 20 -2.51 0.94 -7.06
C ASN A 20 -3.53 0.00 -6.41
N TYR A 21 -3.12 -0.60 -5.29
CA TYR A 21 -3.98 -1.41 -4.46
C TYR A 21 -3.96 -0.86 -3.04
N THR A 22 -5.15 -0.54 -2.55
CA THR A 22 -5.37 -0.01 -1.21
C THR A 22 -6.46 -0.79 -0.49
N SER A 23 -6.50 -0.71 0.82
CA SER A 23 -7.56 -1.27 1.64
C SER A 23 -8.73 -0.29 1.73
N PHE A 24 -9.93 -0.77 1.46
CA PHE A 24 -11.16 0.00 1.63
C PHE A 24 -11.92 -0.38 2.91
N ARG A 25 -11.29 -1.08 3.85
CA ARG A 25 -11.93 -1.57 5.08
C ARG A 25 -12.15 -0.48 6.11
N ASN A 26 -11.25 0.48 6.23
CA ASN A 26 -11.31 1.55 7.22
C ASN A 26 -12.08 2.75 6.67
N ALA A 27 -13.42 2.68 6.75
CA ALA A 27 -14.28 3.77 6.30
C ALA A 27 -14.39 4.86 7.37
N SER A 28 -14.30 6.11 6.92
CA SER A 28 -14.36 7.34 7.73
C SER A 28 -15.64 8.13 7.50
N SER A 29 -16.20 8.05 6.29
CA SER A 29 -17.33 8.88 5.87
C SER A 29 -18.22 8.17 4.86
N VAL A 30 -19.49 8.56 4.82
CA VAL A 30 -20.50 7.99 3.92
C VAL A 30 -21.43 9.10 3.42
N ALA A 31 -21.77 9.07 2.14
CA ALA A 31 -22.73 9.98 1.53
C ALA A 31 -23.67 9.20 0.59
N VAL A 32 -24.96 9.56 0.60
CA VAL A 32 -25.99 8.92 -0.22
C VAL A 32 -26.26 9.76 -1.46
N GLU A 33 -26.10 9.16 -2.64
CA GLU A 33 -26.45 9.72 -3.94
C GLU A 33 -27.90 9.34 -4.26
N ALA A 34 -28.82 10.20 -3.88
CA ALA A 34 -30.26 9.94 -4.07
C ALA A 34 -30.64 8.48 -3.73
N GLN A 35 -31.37 7.79 -4.62
CA GLN A 35 -31.72 6.39 -4.41
C GLN A 35 -30.77 5.38 -5.10
N CYS A 36 -29.81 5.86 -5.89
CA CYS A 36 -29.03 5.00 -6.79
C CYS A 36 -27.77 4.41 -6.17
N ALA A 37 -27.03 5.18 -5.35
CA ALA A 37 -25.73 4.74 -4.87
C ALA A 37 -25.35 5.29 -3.49
N VAL A 38 -24.35 4.65 -2.90
CA VAL A 38 -23.71 5.09 -1.67
C VAL A 38 -22.23 5.28 -1.92
N TRP A 39 -21.71 6.45 -1.57
CA TRP A 39 -20.30 6.80 -1.63
C TRP A 39 -19.67 6.63 -0.27
N VAL A 40 -18.52 5.96 -0.23
CA VAL A 40 -17.80 5.68 1.02
C VAL A 40 -16.37 6.14 0.90
N GLY A 41 -15.98 7.04 1.80
CA GLY A 41 -14.60 7.50 1.96
C GLY A 41 -13.87 6.64 2.98
N THR A 42 -12.65 6.22 2.61
CA THR A 42 -11.79 5.37 3.44
C THR A 42 -10.38 5.94 3.54
N ASP A 43 -9.51 5.30 4.31
CA ASP A 43 -8.08 5.64 4.34
C ASP A 43 -7.31 5.11 3.11
N GLY A 44 -7.96 4.29 2.28
CA GLY A 44 -7.41 3.75 1.04
C GLY A 44 -8.01 4.34 -0.25
N GLY A 45 -8.95 5.28 -0.14
CA GLY A 45 -9.60 5.93 -1.28
C GLY A 45 -11.11 5.99 -1.16
N LEU A 46 -11.75 6.24 -2.29
CA LEU A 46 -13.19 6.37 -2.44
C LEU A 46 -13.77 5.15 -3.15
N TYR A 47 -14.96 4.72 -2.76
CA TYR A 47 -15.71 3.82 -3.62
C TYR A 47 -17.19 4.19 -3.69
N ARG A 48 -17.82 3.82 -4.81
CA ARG A 48 -19.24 3.93 -5.08
C ARG A 48 -19.85 2.55 -5.06
N PHE A 49 -20.85 2.34 -4.24
CA PHE A 49 -21.66 1.13 -4.19
C PHE A 49 -23.00 1.41 -4.87
N ASN A 50 -23.26 0.77 -6.00
CA ASN A 50 -24.54 0.82 -6.69
C ASN A 50 -25.54 -0.12 -5.98
N ARG A 51 -26.65 0.43 -5.53
CA ARG A 51 -27.64 -0.31 -4.72
C ARG A 51 -28.53 -1.24 -5.54
N GLU A 52 -28.67 -0.99 -6.85
CA GLU A 52 -29.55 -1.75 -7.73
C GLU A 52 -28.91 -3.07 -8.18
N ASN A 53 -27.63 -3.01 -8.58
CA ASN A 53 -26.92 -4.16 -9.15
C ASN A 53 -25.78 -4.70 -8.26
N GLY A 54 -25.49 -4.04 -7.14
CA GLY A 54 -24.43 -4.43 -6.22
C GLY A 54 -22.99 -4.13 -6.72
N GLU A 55 -22.85 -3.40 -7.82
CA GLU A 55 -21.54 -3.05 -8.37
C GLU A 55 -20.77 -2.10 -7.47
N ILE A 56 -19.48 -2.37 -7.31
CA ILE A 56 -18.56 -1.52 -6.59
C ILE A 56 -17.51 -0.97 -7.54
N ARG A 57 -17.39 0.35 -7.59
CA ARG A 57 -16.34 1.06 -8.32
C ARG A 57 -15.44 1.79 -7.34
N THR A 58 -14.13 1.58 -7.45
CA THR A 58 -13.11 2.16 -6.55
C THR A 58 -12.33 3.26 -7.24
N PHE A 59 -11.86 4.24 -6.46
CA PHE A 59 -11.06 5.38 -6.91
C PHE A 59 -9.86 5.56 -5.99
N THR A 60 -8.69 5.70 -6.58
CA THR A 60 -7.42 6.03 -5.94
C THR A 60 -6.82 7.28 -6.59
N ASN A 61 -5.57 7.60 -6.31
CA ASN A 61 -4.87 8.69 -7.00
C ASN A 61 -4.68 8.44 -8.52
N ILE A 62 -4.78 7.20 -8.98
CA ILE A 62 -4.76 6.88 -10.43
C ILE A 62 -6.01 7.38 -11.13
N GLU A 63 -7.17 7.27 -10.49
CA GLU A 63 -8.44 7.77 -11.01
C GLU A 63 -8.63 9.27 -10.78
N GLY A 64 -7.71 9.94 -10.08
CA GLY A 64 -7.68 11.39 -9.92
C GLY A 64 -7.95 11.91 -8.52
N LEU A 65 -8.06 11.06 -7.49
CA LEU A 65 -8.07 11.53 -6.11
C LEU A 65 -6.75 12.23 -5.77
N PHE A 66 -6.83 13.35 -5.05
CA PHE A 66 -5.64 14.06 -4.60
C PHE A 66 -4.83 13.22 -3.58
N GLU A 67 -5.54 12.60 -2.62
CA GLU A 67 -5.00 11.69 -1.62
C GLU A 67 -5.96 10.51 -1.43
N THR A 68 -5.47 9.41 -0.86
CA THR A 68 -6.33 8.25 -0.56
C THR A 68 -7.02 8.34 0.80
N ARG A 69 -6.49 9.14 1.76
CA ARG A 69 -7.06 9.30 3.10
C ARG A 69 -8.19 10.31 3.12
N ILE A 70 -9.40 9.81 2.88
CA ILE A 70 -10.60 10.61 2.89
C ILE A 70 -11.11 10.73 4.33
N SER A 71 -11.47 11.94 4.75
CA SER A 71 -11.98 12.22 6.09
C SER A 71 -13.43 12.68 6.11
N ALA A 72 -13.93 13.27 5.02
CA ALA A 72 -15.30 13.76 4.91
C ALA A 72 -15.86 13.60 3.50
N LEU A 73 -17.15 13.30 3.38
CA LEU A 73 -17.90 13.26 2.13
C LEU A 73 -19.25 13.97 2.26
N THR A 74 -19.67 14.64 1.20
CA THR A 74 -21.04 15.15 1.09
C THR A 74 -21.45 15.16 -0.38
N TYR A 75 -22.61 14.56 -0.71
CA TYR A 75 -23.20 14.65 -2.04
C TYR A 75 -23.93 16.00 -2.20
N ASP A 76 -23.62 16.72 -3.24
CA ASP A 76 -24.25 17.99 -3.64
C ASP A 76 -25.21 17.72 -4.81
N SER A 77 -26.49 17.53 -4.48
CA SER A 77 -27.53 17.27 -5.48
C SER A 77 -27.79 18.44 -6.43
N GLY A 78 -27.49 19.66 -5.99
CA GLY A 78 -27.64 20.86 -6.82
C GLY A 78 -26.59 20.95 -7.95
N ARG A 79 -25.45 20.28 -7.80
CA ARG A 79 -24.33 20.28 -8.76
C ARG A 79 -24.02 18.91 -9.30
N ASP A 80 -24.80 17.90 -8.94
CA ASP A 80 -24.59 16.50 -9.27
C ASP A 80 -23.13 16.07 -9.09
N GLY A 81 -22.65 16.16 -7.84
CA GLY A 81 -21.26 15.89 -7.53
C GLY A 81 -21.00 15.62 -6.06
N LEU A 82 -19.76 15.25 -5.78
CA LEU A 82 -19.33 14.88 -4.43
C LEU A 82 -18.23 15.82 -3.93
N TRP A 83 -18.44 16.43 -2.77
CA TRP A 83 -17.41 17.12 -2.02
C TRP A 83 -16.62 16.11 -1.19
N ILE A 84 -15.29 16.13 -1.31
CA ILE A 84 -14.36 15.20 -0.70
C ILE A 84 -13.36 15.98 0.14
N GLY A 85 -13.27 15.68 1.43
CA GLY A 85 -12.31 16.26 2.36
C GLY A 85 -11.23 15.25 2.72
N TYR A 86 -10.01 15.76 2.92
CA TYR A 86 -8.84 14.96 3.24
C TYR A 86 -8.25 15.34 4.61
N GLU A 87 -7.44 14.43 5.17
CA GLU A 87 -6.73 14.68 6.43
C GLU A 87 -5.72 15.84 6.33
N SER A 88 -5.17 16.08 5.15
CA SER A 88 -4.23 17.19 4.89
C SER A 88 -4.86 18.57 4.94
N GLY A 89 -6.20 18.67 4.87
CA GLY A 89 -6.95 19.92 4.68
C GLY A 89 -7.26 20.24 3.22
N ALA A 90 -6.86 19.39 2.27
CA ALA A 90 -7.28 19.53 0.88
C ALA A 90 -8.79 19.27 0.76
N VAL A 91 -9.42 19.90 -0.23
CA VAL A 91 -10.83 19.72 -0.59
C VAL A 91 -10.90 19.44 -2.08
N SER A 92 -11.62 18.38 -2.50
CA SER A 92 -11.91 18.14 -3.91
C SER A 92 -13.40 18.14 -4.17
N PHE A 93 -13.78 18.53 -5.39
CA PHE A 93 -15.11 18.31 -5.94
C PHE A 93 -15.03 17.34 -7.10
N PHE A 94 -15.78 16.26 -7.04
CA PHE A 94 -15.91 15.27 -8.10
C PHE A 94 -17.25 15.46 -8.81
N ALA A 95 -17.22 15.96 -10.05
CA ALA A 95 -18.40 16.10 -10.88
C ALA A 95 -18.77 14.73 -11.50
N LEU A 96 -20.00 14.26 -11.26
CA LEU A 96 -20.44 12.94 -11.74
C LEU A 96 -20.70 12.93 -13.26
N SER A 97 -21.07 14.07 -13.84
CA SER A 97 -21.42 14.19 -15.27
C SER A 97 -20.24 13.94 -16.21
N ASP A 98 -19.03 14.36 -15.86
CA ASP A 98 -17.81 14.26 -16.68
C ASP A 98 -16.67 13.50 -15.98
N GLU A 99 -16.93 12.99 -14.78
CA GLU A 99 -16.01 12.22 -13.94
C GLU A 99 -14.67 12.95 -13.65
N ARG A 100 -14.73 14.27 -13.42
CA ARG A 100 -13.54 15.09 -13.19
C ARG A 100 -13.42 15.55 -11.75
N PHE A 101 -12.19 15.50 -11.26
CA PHE A 101 -11.82 16.05 -9.96
C PHE A 101 -11.30 17.50 -10.11
N SER A 102 -11.75 18.38 -9.22
CA SER A 102 -11.21 19.73 -9.03
C SER A 102 -10.75 19.84 -7.59
N THR A 103 -9.48 20.17 -7.34
CA THR A 103 -8.90 20.17 -5.99
C THR A 103 -8.47 21.58 -5.58
N PHE A 104 -8.74 21.91 -4.32
CA PHE A 104 -8.47 23.20 -3.67
C PHE A 104 -7.53 22.97 -2.49
N LEU A 105 -6.39 23.67 -2.46
CA LEU A 105 -5.26 23.40 -1.55
C LEU A 105 -5.03 24.52 -0.52
N GLU A 106 -5.86 25.56 -0.49
CA GLU A 106 -5.66 26.74 0.34
C GLU A 106 -5.56 26.38 1.83
N LEU A 107 -6.42 25.47 2.32
CA LEU A 107 -6.41 25.07 3.73
C LEU A 107 -5.18 24.24 4.11
N THR A 108 -4.54 23.58 3.14
CA THR A 108 -3.29 22.83 3.39
C THR A 108 -2.14 23.75 3.77
N ARG A 109 -2.23 25.06 3.38
CA ARG A 109 -1.20 26.08 3.58
C ARG A 109 -1.36 26.85 4.89
N VAL A 110 -2.39 26.56 5.67
CA VAL A 110 -2.62 27.19 6.99
C VAL A 110 -1.63 26.59 8.00
N THR A 111 -0.45 27.20 8.13
CA THR A 111 0.68 26.67 8.93
C THR A 111 0.56 26.88 10.43
N GLN A 112 -0.30 27.81 10.86
CA GLN A 112 -0.50 28.12 12.29
C GLN A 112 -1.16 26.99 13.09
N PHE A 113 -1.77 26.01 12.42
CA PHE A 113 -2.40 24.84 13.03
C PHE A 113 -1.76 23.55 12.52
N ALA A 114 -1.39 22.65 13.43
CA ALA A 114 -0.76 21.39 13.09
C ALA A 114 -1.74 20.43 12.38
N ASN A 115 -2.99 20.35 12.84
CA ASN A 115 -4.03 19.52 12.28
C ASN A 115 -4.98 20.35 11.42
N ARG A 116 -5.27 19.83 10.22
CA ARG A 116 -6.11 20.54 9.22
C ARG A 116 -7.20 19.62 8.64
N THR A 117 -7.45 18.49 9.26
CA THR A 117 -8.41 17.49 8.80
C THR A 117 -9.76 18.11 8.52
N ILE A 118 -10.33 17.85 7.35
CA ILE A 118 -11.70 18.19 7.02
C ILE A 118 -12.63 17.21 7.72
N ARG A 119 -13.59 17.73 8.52
CA ARG A 119 -14.49 16.88 9.33
C ARG A 119 -15.87 16.73 8.73
N LYS A 120 -16.40 17.82 8.15
CA LYS A 120 -17.75 17.84 7.60
C LYS A 120 -17.90 18.94 6.56
N PHE A 121 -18.85 18.75 5.66
CA PHE A 121 -19.31 19.76 4.71
C PHE A 121 -20.79 20.05 4.92
N PHE A 122 -21.16 21.32 4.75
CA PHE A 122 -22.56 21.74 4.67
C PHE A 122 -22.74 22.66 3.47
N VAL A 123 -23.56 22.23 2.52
CA VAL A 123 -23.82 22.96 1.25
C VAL A 123 -25.10 23.77 1.41
N ARG A 124 -25.04 25.07 1.07
CA ARG A 124 -26.23 25.93 0.98
C ARG A 124 -26.10 26.92 -0.17
N GLY A 125 -26.80 26.67 -1.26
CA GLY A 125 -26.73 27.50 -2.46
C GLY A 125 -25.29 27.58 -3.01
N ASP A 126 -24.71 28.79 -3.08
CA ASP A 126 -23.35 29.03 -3.54
C ASP A 126 -22.27 28.93 -2.42
N SER A 127 -22.68 28.63 -1.21
CA SER A 127 -21.80 28.55 -0.03
C SER A 127 -21.58 27.10 0.37
N LEU A 128 -20.30 26.72 0.53
CA LEU A 128 -19.86 25.48 1.14
C LEU A 128 -19.17 25.82 2.47
N TYR A 129 -19.76 25.38 3.56
CA TYR A 129 -19.16 25.46 4.89
C TYR A 129 -18.34 24.21 5.15
N VAL A 130 -17.07 24.40 5.51
CA VAL A 130 -16.08 23.35 5.68
C VAL A 130 -15.64 23.31 7.14
N ALA A 131 -16.12 22.33 7.89
CA ALA A 131 -15.71 22.09 9.26
C ALA A 131 -14.31 21.43 9.29
N THR A 132 -13.42 21.99 10.11
CA THR A 132 -12.00 21.60 10.16
C THR A 132 -11.53 21.41 11.60
N ASP A 133 -10.34 20.82 11.77
CA ASP A 133 -9.67 20.70 13.08
C ASP A 133 -9.27 22.04 13.70
N PHE A 134 -9.38 23.14 12.98
CA PHE A 134 -9.00 24.47 13.47
C PHE A 134 -10.12 25.52 13.41
N GLY A 135 -11.33 25.14 12.98
CA GLY A 135 -12.46 26.04 12.88
C GLY A 135 -13.41 25.71 11.74
N LEU A 136 -14.12 26.72 11.26
CA LEU A 136 -15.06 26.65 10.14
C LEU A 136 -14.59 27.55 9.00
N SER A 137 -14.46 27.01 7.80
CA SER A 137 -14.10 27.79 6.60
C SER A 137 -15.29 27.94 5.67
N LEU A 138 -15.43 29.09 5.02
CA LEU A 138 -16.44 29.37 4.01
C LEU A 138 -15.80 29.39 2.63
N PHE A 139 -16.23 28.48 1.77
CA PHE A 139 -15.84 28.41 0.36
C PHE A 139 -17.00 28.89 -0.53
N VAL A 140 -16.74 29.80 -1.46
CA VAL A 140 -17.72 30.29 -2.45
C VAL A 140 -17.55 29.50 -3.73
N VAL A 141 -18.53 28.66 -4.04
CA VAL A 141 -18.41 27.65 -5.09
C VAL A 141 -18.30 28.26 -6.48
N SER A 142 -19.10 29.29 -6.80
CA SER A 142 -19.04 29.99 -8.10
C SER A 142 -17.71 30.68 -8.36
N ARG A 143 -17.04 31.15 -7.31
CA ARG A 143 -15.73 31.80 -7.37
C ARG A 143 -14.56 30.84 -7.22
N ARG A 144 -14.82 29.61 -6.74
CA ARG A 144 -13.82 28.59 -6.47
C ARG A 144 -12.73 29.05 -5.49
N GLU A 145 -13.12 29.79 -4.44
CA GLU A 145 -12.20 30.37 -3.48
C GLU A 145 -12.70 30.25 -2.04
N PHE A 146 -11.77 30.09 -1.08
CA PHE A 146 -12.04 30.23 0.33
C PHE A 146 -12.08 31.73 0.67
N ARG A 147 -13.20 32.20 1.25
CA ARG A 147 -13.41 33.59 1.58
C ARG A 147 -13.09 33.91 3.03
N GLU A 148 -13.51 33.06 3.96
CA GLU A 148 -13.46 33.34 5.39
C GLU A 148 -13.02 32.09 6.16
N ASN A 149 -12.31 32.28 7.28
CA ASN A 149 -11.98 31.23 8.23
C ASN A 149 -12.40 31.68 9.64
N TYR A 150 -13.45 31.12 10.18
CA TYR A 150 -13.95 31.38 11.51
C TYR A 150 -13.23 30.45 12.51
N ILE A 151 -12.38 31.04 13.36
CA ILE A 151 -11.56 30.31 14.33
C ILE A 151 -11.88 30.61 15.79
N ARG A 152 -12.85 31.50 16.04
CA ARG A 152 -13.27 31.97 17.36
C ARG A 152 -14.77 31.85 17.50
N PHE A 153 -15.25 31.11 18.49
CA PHE A 153 -16.66 30.80 18.70
C PHE A 153 -17.07 31.19 20.13
N GLY A 154 -17.40 32.45 20.36
CA GLY A 154 -17.76 32.95 21.68
C GLY A 154 -16.60 32.87 22.68
N THR A 155 -16.82 32.16 23.75
CA THR A 155 -15.83 31.97 24.84
C THR A 155 -14.87 30.82 24.60
N PHE A 156 -15.01 30.06 23.51
CA PHE A 156 -14.13 28.94 23.22
C PHE A 156 -12.74 29.40 22.77
N ALA A 157 -11.74 28.54 23.02
CA ALA A 157 -10.37 28.80 22.61
C ALA A 157 -10.27 29.00 21.09
N SER A 158 -9.37 29.88 20.64
CA SER A 158 -9.11 30.08 19.21
C SER A 158 -8.57 28.80 18.58
N GLY A 159 -9.05 28.44 17.39
CA GLY A 159 -8.65 27.21 16.69
C GLY A 159 -9.33 25.95 17.23
N THR A 160 -10.45 26.09 17.95
CA THR A 160 -11.25 24.94 18.38
C THR A 160 -11.79 24.19 17.18
N ALA A 161 -11.58 22.86 17.17
CA ALA A 161 -12.07 21.99 16.10
C ALA A 161 -13.59 22.03 15.99
N VAL A 162 -14.09 22.15 14.76
CA VAL A 162 -15.50 22.07 14.42
C VAL A 162 -15.79 20.66 13.89
N CYS A 163 -16.69 19.92 14.55
CA CYS A 163 -17.05 18.56 14.22
C CYS A 163 -18.18 18.48 13.20
N ASP A 164 -19.15 19.41 13.30
CA ASP A 164 -20.30 19.48 12.40
C ASP A 164 -20.82 20.91 12.30
N VAL A 165 -21.59 21.21 11.25
CA VAL A 165 -22.15 22.52 10.99
C VAL A 165 -23.55 22.41 10.42
N LEU A 166 -24.44 23.31 10.84
CA LEU A 166 -25.85 23.33 10.45
C LEU A 166 -26.32 24.77 10.32
N ILE A 167 -27.22 25.02 9.39
CA ILE A 167 -27.93 26.30 9.28
C ILE A 167 -29.42 26.05 9.48
N ALA A 168 -29.98 26.64 10.51
CA ALA A 168 -31.39 26.56 10.83
C ALA A 168 -31.91 27.86 11.47
N GLN A 169 -33.17 28.17 11.26
CA GLN A 169 -33.86 29.32 11.91
C GLN A 169 -33.09 30.65 11.78
N GLY A 170 -32.38 30.87 10.65
CA GLY A 170 -31.57 32.05 10.39
C GLY A 170 -30.25 32.11 11.18
N GLN A 171 -29.83 31.00 11.79
CA GLN A 171 -28.58 30.89 12.55
C GLN A 171 -27.61 29.94 11.90
N LEU A 172 -26.33 30.24 11.99
CA LEU A 172 -25.22 29.34 11.74
C LEU A 172 -24.86 28.66 13.07
N ILE A 173 -24.91 27.35 13.12
CA ILE A 173 -24.71 26.53 14.32
C ILE A 173 -23.55 25.58 14.09
N VAL A 174 -22.60 25.57 15.00
CA VAL A 174 -21.40 24.72 14.91
C VAL A 174 -21.30 23.81 16.13
N ALA A 175 -21.10 22.53 15.88
CA ALA A 175 -20.67 21.57 16.88
C ALA A 175 -19.15 21.63 17.01
N THR A 176 -18.65 21.76 18.23
CA THR A 176 -17.21 21.86 18.46
C THR A 176 -16.74 20.86 19.50
N ALA A 177 -15.44 20.63 19.56
CA ALA A 177 -14.82 19.80 20.60
C ALA A 177 -15.03 20.31 22.04
N LEU A 178 -15.48 21.56 22.22
CA LEU A 178 -15.75 22.19 23.53
C LEU A 178 -17.26 22.38 23.82
N GLY A 179 -18.13 22.12 22.85
CA GLY A 179 -19.57 22.29 22.96
C GLY A 179 -20.20 22.81 21.67
N LEU A 180 -21.27 23.61 21.79
CA LEU A 180 -21.99 24.16 20.66
C LEU A 180 -21.83 25.68 20.63
N ALA A 181 -21.72 26.27 19.44
CA ALA A 181 -21.83 27.71 19.28
C ALA A 181 -22.81 28.05 18.16
N ARG A 182 -23.50 29.19 18.30
CA ARG A 182 -24.45 29.72 17.29
C ARG A 182 -24.26 31.21 17.06
N ALA A 183 -24.49 31.63 15.84
CA ALA A 183 -24.46 33.05 15.46
C ALA A 183 -25.57 33.38 14.45
N SER A 184 -26.04 34.63 14.40
CA SER A 184 -27.00 35.05 13.41
C SER A 184 -26.37 35.14 12.03
N LEU A 185 -27.01 34.59 11.00
CA LEU A 185 -26.58 34.77 9.60
C LEU A 185 -26.69 36.22 9.12
N ARG A 186 -27.37 37.12 9.88
CA ARG A 186 -27.44 38.54 9.60
C ARG A 186 -26.27 39.32 10.16
N SER A 187 -25.40 38.67 10.98
CA SER A 187 -24.17 39.31 11.48
C SER A 187 -23.27 39.71 10.32
N THR A 188 -22.70 40.89 10.40
CA THR A 188 -21.78 41.43 9.39
C THR A 188 -20.33 41.00 9.66
N ASN A 189 -20.03 40.46 10.84
CA ASN A 189 -18.67 40.08 11.22
C ASN A 189 -18.63 38.82 12.07
N LEU A 190 -18.82 37.67 11.46
CA LEU A 190 -18.71 36.35 12.13
C LEU A 190 -17.28 35.99 12.61
N ASN A 191 -16.27 36.80 12.29
CA ASN A 191 -14.91 36.67 12.86
C ASN A 191 -14.80 37.22 14.28
N ALA A 192 -15.76 38.13 14.69
CA ALA A 192 -15.80 38.62 16.05
C ALA A 192 -16.40 37.59 17.00
N PRO A 193 -15.71 37.18 18.08
CA PRO A 193 -16.22 36.19 19.02
C PRO A 193 -17.50 36.63 19.72
N THR A 194 -17.76 37.95 19.85
CA THR A 194 -18.96 38.51 20.43
C THR A 194 -20.25 38.23 19.65
N GLU A 195 -20.16 37.91 18.38
CA GLU A 195 -21.29 37.53 17.53
C GLU A 195 -21.75 36.07 17.77
N TRP A 196 -20.98 35.30 18.50
CA TRP A 196 -21.26 33.93 18.78
C TRP A 196 -21.72 33.70 20.21
N GLN A 197 -22.82 33.03 20.39
CA GLN A 197 -23.26 32.48 21.67
C GLN A 197 -22.76 31.03 21.80
N SER A 198 -21.92 30.77 22.80
CA SER A 198 -21.34 29.45 23.06
C SER A 198 -21.94 28.75 24.27
N PHE A 199 -22.13 27.44 24.18
CA PHE A 199 -22.64 26.56 25.21
C PHE A 199 -21.61 25.42 25.43
N ALA A 200 -20.87 25.48 26.52
CA ALA A 200 -19.87 24.48 26.86
C ALA A 200 -20.52 23.13 27.21
N VAL A 201 -20.01 22.05 26.68
CA VAL A 201 -20.45 20.67 26.93
C VAL A 201 -19.23 19.82 27.19
N SER A 202 -19.21 19.10 28.32
CA SER A 202 -18.12 18.16 28.62
C SER A 202 -18.03 17.08 27.54
N GLY A 203 -16.84 16.88 26.97
CA GLY A 203 -16.64 15.96 25.83
C GLY A 203 -17.06 16.50 24.47
N GLY A 204 -17.56 17.77 24.39
CA GLY A 204 -17.94 18.42 23.13
C GLY A 204 -19.23 17.90 22.50
N ILE A 205 -19.46 18.33 21.26
CA ILE A 205 -20.57 17.87 20.41
C ILE A 205 -20.01 17.19 19.16
N ASN A 206 -20.47 15.98 18.88
CA ASN A 206 -19.99 15.15 17.77
C ASN A 206 -20.72 15.41 16.44
N ALA A 207 -22.05 15.63 16.50
CA ALA A 207 -22.89 15.80 15.31
C ALA A 207 -24.11 16.65 15.60
N LEU A 208 -24.68 17.24 14.55
CA LEU A 208 -25.92 18.03 14.57
C LEU A 208 -26.96 17.43 13.63
N ALA A 209 -28.25 17.54 14.00
CA ALA A 209 -29.34 17.12 13.14
C ALA A 209 -30.59 17.99 13.37
N ILE A 210 -31.47 18.03 12.35
CA ILE A 210 -32.79 18.67 12.44
C ILE A 210 -33.85 17.59 12.28
N GLN A 211 -34.82 17.56 13.19
CA GLN A 211 -36.05 16.78 13.03
C GLN A 211 -37.26 17.73 13.18
N GLY A 212 -37.93 17.97 12.07
CA GLY A 212 -38.97 19.03 12.03
C GLY A 212 -38.34 20.41 12.23
N GLU A 213 -38.76 21.10 13.29
CA GLU A 213 -38.19 22.41 13.69
C GLU A 213 -37.19 22.29 14.85
N GLU A 214 -37.02 21.10 15.43
CA GLU A 214 -36.13 20.86 16.56
C GLU A 214 -34.71 20.57 16.08
N ILE A 215 -33.72 21.11 16.78
CA ILE A 215 -32.31 20.93 16.53
C ILE A 215 -31.73 20.06 17.63
N PHE A 216 -31.11 18.97 17.23
CA PHE A 216 -30.47 18.00 18.10
C PHE A 216 -28.96 18.00 17.96
N ALA A 217 -28.27 17.76 19.06
CA ALA A 217 -26.83 17.70 19.16
C ALA A 217 -26.41 16.39 19.85
N ALA A 218 -25.53 15.62 19.22
CA ALA A 218 -24.94 14.40 19.75
C ALA A 218 -23.78 14.72 20.69
N SER A 219 -23.80 14.20 21.90
CA SER A 219 -22.73 14.40 22.89
C SER A 219 -22.24 13.08 23.48
N ALA A 220 -21.17 13.16 24.29
CA ALA A 220 -20.68 12.02 25.06
C ALA A 220 -21.72 11.47 26.06
N ASP A 221 -22.64 12.33 26.53
CA ASP A 221 -23.63 12.01 27.54
C ASP A 221 -25.06 11.75 26.98
N GLY A 222 -25.18 11.66 25.65
CA GLY A 222 -26.44 11.38 24.97
C GLY A 222 -26.86 12.43 23.97
N LEU A 223 -28.19 12.53 23.75
CA LEU A 223 -28.78 13.47 22.81
C LEU A 223 -29.22 14.73 23.55
N LEU A 224 -28.83 15.88 23.06
CA LEU A 224 -29.22 17.19 23.56
C LEU A 224 -30.11 17.89 22.53
N ARG A 225 -31.10 18.66 23.01
CA ARG A 225 -31.96 19.51 22.19
C ARG A 225 -31.56 20.98 22.39
N LEU A 226 -31.39 21.71 21.31
CA LEU A 226 -31.11 23.14 21.33
C LEU A 226 -32.41 23.93 21.49
N SER A 227 -32.55 24.63 22.62
CA SER A 227 -33.65 25.54 22.92
C SER A 227 -33.22 27.01 22.80
N ARG A 228 -34.12 27.94 23.05
CA ARG A 228 -33.79 29.37 23.13
C ARG A 228 -32.85 29.68 24.28
N SER A 229 -33.02 28.99 25.42
CA SER A 229 -32.25 29.14 26.65
C SER A 229 -30.91 28.46 26.63
N GLY A 230 -30.74 27.42 25.81
CA GLY A 230 -29.49 26.63 25.72
C GLY A 230 -29.69 25.21 25.29
N LEU A 231 -28.77 24.33 25.70
CA LEU A 231 -28.83 22.90 25.43
C LEU A 231 -29.51 22.19 26.59
N GLU A 232 -30.53 21.42 26.28
CA GLU A 232 -31.28 20.60 27.23
C GLU A 232 -31.17 19.13 26.83
N ARG A 233 -31.04 18.26 27.82
CA ARG A 233 -31.03 16.80 27.56
C ARG A 233 -32.37 16.33 27.03
N GLU A 234 -32.35 15.51 25.98
CA GLU A 234 -33.58 14.91 25.46
C GLU A 234 -34.16 13.90 26.47
N SER A 235 -35.44 14.10 26.80
CA SER A 235 -36.13 13.31 27.80
C SER A 235 -36.24 11.84 27.37
N GLY A 236 -35.95 10.92 28.30
CA GLY A 236 -35.98 9.48 28.03
C GLY A 236 -34.84 8.95 27.19
N PHE A 237 -33.97 9.80 26.62
CA PHE A 237 -32.82 9.34 25.84
C PHE A 237 -31.73 8.79 26.80
N PRO A 238 -31.11 7.62 26.48
CA PRO A 238 -30.10 7.02 27.35
C PRO A 238 -28.81 7.86 27.44
N GLN A 239 -28.14 7.79 28.59
CA GLN A 239 -26.87 8.44 28.82
C GLN A 239 -25.74 7.60 28.17
N LYS A 240 -25.44 7.89 26.91
CA LYS A 240 -24.46 7.17 26.10
C LYS A 240 -23.78 8.11 25.14
N ASN A 241 -22.53 7.81 24.83
CA ASN A 241 -21.82 8.55 23.79
C ASN A 241 -22.47 8.32 22.43
N VAL A 242 -23.10 9.37 21.89
CA VAL A 242 -23.65 9.38 20.53
C VAL A 242 -22.57 9.89 19.56
N ILE A 243 -22.21 9.05 18.60
CA ILE A 243 -21.09 9.27 17.68
C ILE A 243 -21.54 10.10 16.46
N ALA A 244 -22.71 9.81 15.90
CA ALA A 244 -23.22 10.40 14.67
C ALA A 244 -24.76 10.47 14.69
N LEU A 245 -25.30 11.41 13.91
CA LEU A 245 -26.73 11.60 13.68
C LEU A 245 -27.04 11.57 12.18
N ALA A 246 -28.22 11.05 11.85
CA ALA A 246 -28.85 11.18 10.54
C ALA A 246 -30.35 11.39 10.71
N THR A 247 -31.04 11.97 9.73
CA THR A 247 -32.47 12.23 9.80
C THR A 247 -33.17 11.90 8.49
N THR A 248 -34.41 11.46 8.61
CA THR A 248 -35.39 11.50 7.53
C THR A 248 -36.48 12.54 7.88
N SER A 249 -37.53 12.61 7.08
CA SER A 249 -38.69 13.47 7.39
C SER A 249 -39.37 13.13 8.75
N ASN A 250 -39.29 11.87 9.20
CA ASN A 250 -40.00 11.35 10.35
C ASN A 250 -39.09 10.95 11.51
N ASP A 251 -37.89 10.43 11.22
CA ASP A 251 -37.06 9.78 12.22
C ASP A 251 -35.69 10.47 12.36
N LEU A 252 -35.20 10.51 13.59
CA LEU A 252 -33.84 10.86 13.94
C LEU A 252 -33.10 9.58 14.36
N PHE A 253 -31.99 9.29 13.68
CA PHE A 253 -31.13 8.16 13.97
C PHE A 253 -29.91 8.63 14.74
N ALA A 254 -29.68 8.05 15.91
CA ALA A 254 -28.52 8.35 16.76
C ALA A 254 -27.68 7.09 16.94
N LEU A 255 -26.46 7.11 16.48
CA LEU A 255 -25.52 6.01 16.52
C LEU A 255 -24.68 6.06 17.79
N ALA A 256 -24.78 5.05 18.64
CA ALA A 256 -23.88 4.80 19.77
C ALA A 256 -22.99 3.57 19.49
N SER A 257 -22.02 3.29 20.37
CA SER A 257 -21.05 2.19 20.17
C SER A 257 -21.66 0.79 20.18
N ASP A 258 -22.77 0.62 20.87
CA ASP A 258 -23.43 -0.68 21.10
C ASP A 258 -24.87 -0.75 20.59
N GLU A 259 -25.40 0.34 20.06
CA GLU A 259 -26.76 0.39 19.52
C GLU A 259 -26.98 1.56 18.56
N LEU A 260 -28.00 1.41 17.72
CA LEU A 260 -28.64 2.50 16.96
C LEU A 260 -29.97 2.82 17.63
N ILE A 261 -30.17 4.09 18.01
CA ILE A 261 -31.40 4.58 18.65
C ILE A 261 -32.14 5.43 17.61
N VAL A 262 -33.40 5.06 17.36
CA VAL A 262 -34.28 5.79 16.44
C VAL A 262 -35.27 6.57 17.28
N ARG A 263 -35.21 7.90 17.23
CA ARG A 263 -36.22 8.80 17.81
C ARG A 263 -37.25 9.13 16.75
N ARG A 264 -38.48 8.72 16.95
CA ARG A 264 -39.58 9.07 16.06
C ARG A 264 -40.07 10.50 16.32
N ARG A 265 -40.84 11.04 15.39
CA ARG A 265 -41.37 12.40 15.49
C ARG A 265 -42.26 12.61 16.74
N ASP A 266 -42.93 11.58 17.22
CA ASP A 266 -43.75 11.59 18.45
C ASP A 266 -42.90 11.53 19.74
N GLY A 267 -41.59 11.48 19.64
CA GLY A 267 -40.65 11.36 20.76
C GLY A 267 -40.40 9.94 21.23
N SER A 268 -41.11 8.92 20.67
CA SER A 268 -40.86 7.52 21.03
C SER A 268 -39.49 7.04 20.54
N LEU A 269 -38.88 6.12 21.31
CA LEU A 269 -37.55 5.58 21.02
C LEU A 269 -37.64 4.10 20.64
N VAL A 270 -36.99 3.75 19.53
CA VAL A 270 -36.76 2.37 19.12
C VAL A 270 -35.27 2.09 19.19
N ARG A 271 -34.86 1.02 19.87
CA ARG A 271 -33.45 0.67 20.07
C ARG A 271 -33.11 -0.59 19.29
N ARG A 272 -32.01 -0.55 18.55
CA ARG A 272 -31.44 -1.68 17.79
C ARG A 272 -30.04 -1.96 18.32
N ALA A 273 -29.87 -3.01 19.09
CA ALA A 273 -28.56 -3.44 19.57
C ALA A 273 -27.65 -3.88 18.42
N GLY A 274 -26.36 -3.58 18.52
CA GLY A 274 -25.36 -3.93 17.53
C GLY A 274 -23.96 -3.56 18.02
N ASN A 275 -22.94 -4.06 17.37
CA ASN A 275 -21.56 -3.66 17.66
C ASN A 275 -21.10 -2.58 16.66
N PHE A 276 -21.21 -1.32 17.08
CA PHE A 276 -20.83 -0.14 16.30
C PHE A 276 -19.62 0.59 16.89
N SER A 277 -18.84 -0.08 17.74
CA SER A 277 -17.69 0.52 18.45
C SER A 277 -16.61 1.07 17.51
N GLN A 278 -16.55 0.58 16.28
CA GLN A 278 -15.62 1.05 15.26
C GLN A 278 -16.26 1.98 14.23
N SER A 279 -17.54 2.30 14.37
CA SER A 279 -18.27 3.16 13.45
C SER A 279 -17.88 4.63 13.59
N ARG A 280 -17.97 5.40 12.50
CA ARG A 280 -17.51 6.80 12.42
C ARG A 280 -18.55 7.76 11.88
N ALA A 281 -19.32 7.33 10.89
CA ALA A 281 -20.31 8.17 10.24
C ALA A 281 -21.58 7.40 9.97
N LEU A 282 -22.67 8.13 9.89
CA LEU A 282 -24.01 7.64 9.67
C LEU A 282 -24.65 8.47 8.55
N ALA A 283 -25.35 7.82 7.63
CA ALA A 283 -26.21 8.46 6.65
C ALA A 283 -27.52 7.66 6.52
N SER A 284 -28.58 8.31 6.11
CA SER A 284 -29.83 7.68 5.75
C SER A 284 -30.30 8.15 4.37
N ASP A 285 -31.01 7.29 3.65
CA ASP A 285 -31.78 7.75 2.48
C ASP A 285 -33.16 8.27 2.91
N ALA A 286 -33.94 8.71 1.93
CA ALA A 286 -35.29 9.23 2.14
C ALA A 286 -36.26 8.16 2.68
N ASP A 287 -36.04 6.89 2.39
CA ASP A 287 -36.86 5.75 2.79
C ASP A 287 -36.47 5.21 4.19
N GLY A 288 -35.44 5.79 4.81
CA GLY A 288 -34.99 5.42 6.17
C GLY A 288 -34.03 4.23 6.19
N GLN A 289 -33.47 3.84 5.03
CA GLN A 289 -32.38 2.88 5.01
C GLN A 289 -31.11 3.51 5.59
N ILE A 290 -30.42 2.79 6.44
CA ILE A 290 -29.27 3.27 7.19
C ILE A 290 -27.97 2.72 6.63
N PHE A 291 -26.98 3.63 6.48
CA PHE A 291 -25.63 3.36 6.02
C PHE A 291 -24.63 3.85 7.06
N ILE A 292 -23.75 2.97 7.51
CA ILE A 292 -22.76 3.27 8.55
C ILE A 292 -21.36 3.03 8.00
N ALA A 293 -20.49 4.04 8.07
CA ALA A 293 -19.08 3.89 7.80
C ALA A 293 -18.37 3.30 9.03
N ASP A 294 -17.73 2.14 8.86
CA ASP A 294 -17.07 1.39 9.92
C ASP A 294 -15.58 1.15 9.61
N ARG A 295 -14.73 1.29 10.62
CA ARG A 295 -13.27 1.17 10.47
C ARG A 295 -12.76 -0.23 10.16
N ARG A 296 -13.55 -1.26 10.43
CA ARG A 296 -13.17 -2.67 10.25
C ARG A 296 -13.91 -3.34 9.11
N GLN A 297 -15.15 -2.94 8.92
CA GLN A 297 -16.09 -3.63 8.04
C GLN A 297 -16.49 -2.79 6.82
N SER A 298 -15.94 -1.58 6.69
CA SER A 298 -16.21 -0.65 5.61
C SER A 298 -17.63 -0.07 5.66
N LEU A 299 -18.58 -0.55 4.88
CA LEU A 299 -19.95 -0.08 4.88
C LEU A 299 -20.87 -1.12 5.50
N LEU A 300 -21.59 -0.72 6.53
CA LEU A 300 -22.70 -1.51 7.09
C LEU A 300 -24.02 -0.94 6.57
N VAL A 301 -24.87 -1.80 6.04
CA VAL A 301 -26.21 -1.47 5.57
C VAL A 301 -27.22 -2.15 6.50
N LEU A 302 -28.02 -1.35 7.18
CA LEU A 302 -29.03 -1.87 8.11
C LEU A 302 -30.36 -2.02 7.38
N GLY A 303 -30.87 -3.26 7.31
CA GLY A 303 -32.19 -3.57 6.77
C GLY A 303 -33.34 -3.21 7.73
N ALA A 304 -34.57 -3.45 7.32
CA ALA A 304 -35.78 -3.15 8.08
C ALA A 304 -35.90 -3.92 9.40
N GLY A 305 -35.13 -5.00 9.64
CA GLY A 305 -35.09 -5.80 10.86
C GLY A 305 -33.77 -5.62 11.62
N THR A 306 -33.26 -6.73 12.16
CA THR A 306 -31.94 -6.80 12.84
C THR A 306 -30.80 -7.12 11.89
N THR A 307 -31.08 -7.31 10.59
CA THR A 307 -30.11 -7.71 9.60
C THR A 307 -29.12 -6.58 9.31
N VAL A 308 -27.83 -6.88 9.39
CA VAL A 308 -26.74 -6.01 8.99
C VAL A 308 -26.00 -6.66 7.81
N THR A 309 -25.98 -5.98 6.67
CA THR A 309 -25.20 -6.41 5.50
C THR A 309 -23.91 -5.64 5.47
N VAL A 310 -22.80 -6.36 5.33
CA VAL A 310 -21.45 -5.78 5.21
C VAL A 310 -21.06 -5.68 3.74
N ILE A 311 -20.71 -4.48 3.29
CA ILE A 311 -20.23 -4.21 1.93
C ILE A 311 -18.77 -3.78 2.04
N THR A 312 -17.87 -4.63 1.54
CA THR A 312 -16.42 -4.35 1.50
C THR A 312 -15.89 -4.63 0.10
N PRO A 313 -15.23 -3.66 -0.56
CA PRO A 313 -14.57 -3.92 -1.84
C PRO A 313 -13.52 -5.02 -1.72
N ASN A 314 -13.27 -5.75 -2.81
CA ASN A 314 -12.16 -6.68 -2.91
C ASN A 314 -10.84 -5.94 -2.74
N SER A 315 -10.22 -6.06 -1.57
CA SER A 315 -9.04 -5.27 -1.20
C SER A 315 -8.17 -6.00 -0.17
N PRO A 316 -6.88 -5.61 -0.01
CA PRO A 316 -6.05 -6.12 1.05
C PRO A 316 -6.62 -5.74 2.43
N LEU A 317 -6.19 -6.45 3.46
CA LEU A 317 -6.62 -6.24 4.82
C LEU A 317 -6.24 -4.85 5.37
N SER A 318 -5.09 -4.34 4.94
CA SER A 318 -4.49 -3.09 5.43
C SER A 318 -3.80 -2.32 4.31
N ASN A 319 -3.63 -1.00 4.49
CA ASN A 319 -2.79 -0.15 3.64
C ASN A 319 -1.30 -0.24 3.98
N SER A 320 -0.90 -0.92 5.05
CA SER A 320 0.50 -1.10 5.42
C SER A 320 1.09 -2.32 4.72
N PHE A 321 2.06 -2.10 3.82
CA PHE A 321 2.81 -3.14 3.13
C PHE A 321 4.28 -3.10 3.58
N GLU A 322 4.55 -3.63 4.77
CA GLU A 322 5.93 -3.72 5.30
C GLU A 322 6.78 -4.72 4.53
N ILE A 323 6.16 -5.82 4.11
CA ILE A 323 6.76 -6.87 3.30
C ILE A 323 5.88 -7.09 2.07
N VAL A 324 6.52 -7.17 0.91
CA VAL A 324 5.92 -7.64 -0.35
C VAL A 324 6.86 -8.65 -0.96
N GLN A 325 6.35 -9.84 -1.27
CA GLN A 325 7.09 -10.89 -1.95
C GLN A 325 6.20 -11.65 -2.94
N ILE A 326 6.82 -12.32 -3.90
CA ILE A 326 6.13 -13.06 -4.97
C ILE A 326 6.55 -14.51 -4.88
N ASP A 327 5.58 -15.42 -4.88
CA ASP A 327 5.86 -16.84 -4.92
C ASP A 327 6.08 -17.36 -6.37
N ALA A 328 6.50 -18.61 -6.52
CA ALA A 328 6.77 -19.21 -7.82
C ALA A 328 5.54 -19.29 -8.74
N PHE A 329 4.34 -19.14 -8.16
CA PHE A 329 3.06 -19.14 -8.89
C PHE A 329 2.68 -17.75 -9.40
N GLY A 330 3.47 -16.71 -9.09
CA GLY A 330 3.19 -15.32 -9.42
C GLY A 330 2.15 -14.66 -8.50
N ARG A 331 1.84 -15.27 -7.35
CA ARG A 331 0.96 -14.70 -6.33
C ARG A 331 1.74 -13.69 -5.50
N VAL A 332 1.17 -12.51 -5.32
CA VAL A 332 1.79 -11.41 -4.55
C VAL A 332 1.33 -11.48 -3.11
N TRP A 333 2.26 -11.65 -2.19
CA TRP A 333 2.02 -11.69 -0.76
C TRP A 333 2.42 -10.39 -0.11
N GLY A 334 1.54 -9.83 0.74
CA GLY A 334 1.79 -8.63 1.52
C GLY A 334 1.58 -8.86 3.00
N SER A 335 2.36 -8.20 3.83
CA SER A 335 2.25 -8.26 5.29
C SER A 335 2.21 -6.86 5.89
N SER A 336 1.32 -6.65 6.86
CA SER A 336 1.26 -5.43 7.66
C SER A 336 2.38 -5.39 8.71
N SER A 337 2.65 -4.20 9.27
CA SER A 337 3.72 -3.98 10.23
C SER A 337 3.26 -4.14 11.66
N LEU A 338 4.10 -4.76 12.51
CA LEU A 338 3.96 -4.71 13.97
C LEU A 338 4.24 -3.32 14.56
N ARG A 339 5.02 -2.49 13.87
CA ARG A 339 5.55 -1.22 14.40
C ARG A 339 4.51 -0.10 14.51
N ASN A 340 3.41 -0.16 13.76
CA ASN A 340 2.42 0.92 13.62
C ASN A 340 1.04 0.57 14.18
N GLY A 341 0.97 -0.03 15.34
CA GLY A 341 -0.34 -0.25 16.01
C GLY A 341 -0.92 -1.66 15.92
N GLY A 342 -0.07 -2.63 15.65
CA GLY A 342 -0.40 -4.05 15.64
C GLY A 342 -0.54 -4.62 14.23
N ALA A 343 0.07 -5.78 14.05
CA ALA A 343 -0.08 -6.55 12.83
C ALA A 343 -1.55 -6.97 12.68
N GLN A 344 -2.16 -6.61 11.55
CA GLN A 344 -3.57 -6.92 11.26
C GLN A 344 -3.74 -8.24 10.52
N GLY A 345 -2.65 -8.84 10.07
CA GLY A 345 -2.64 -10.04 9.25
C GLY A 345 -1.73 -9.90 8.05
N PHE A 346 -1.78 -10.87 7.17
CA PHE A 346 -1.15 -10.84 5.87
C PHE A 346 -2.17 -11.21 4.78
N TYR A 347 -1.84 -10.91 3.55
CA TYR A 347 -2.77 -10.99 2.44
C TYR A 347 -2.06 -11.39 1.16
N ARG A 348 -2.80 -11.99 0.25
CA ARG A 348 -2.33 -12.51 -1.02
C ARG A 348 -3.21 -12.03 -2.17
N LEU A 349 -2.59 -11.48 -3.20
CA LEU A 349 -3.24 -11.17 -4.46
C LEU A 349 -2.99 -12.29 -5.48
N GLU A 350 -4.05 -12.85 -6.01
CA GLU A 350 -4.03 -13.87 -7.05
C GLU A 350 -5.14 -13.61 -8.07
N ASN A 351 -4.80 -13.49 -9.34
CA ASN A 351 -5.75 -13.24 -10.43
C ASN A 351 -6.70 -12.05 -10.19
N GLY A 352 -6.19 -10.99 -9.53
CA GLY A 352 -6.97 -9.79 -9.21
C GLY A 352 -7.86 -9.91 -7.96
N VAL A 353 -7.82 -11.04 -7.26
CA VAL A 353 -8.59 -11.28 -6.04
C VAL A 353 -7.67 -11.30 -4.83
N TRP A 354 -8.05 -10.53 -3.79
CA TRP A 354 -7.37 -10.52 -2.50
C TRP A 354 -7.92 -11.62 -1.58
N ARG A 355 -7.02 -12.41 -1.03
CA ARG A 355 -7.29 -13.31 0.08
C ARG A 355 -6.59 -12.79 1.32
N ASN A 356 -7.33 -12.60 2.38
CA ASN A 356 -6.85 -12.05 3.65
C ASN A 356 -6.73 -13.16 4.70
N PHE A 357 -5.63 -13.12 5.48
CA PHE A 357 -5.31 -14.07 6.53
C PHE A 357 -5.17 -13.30 7.85
N GLU A 358 -6.22 -13.33 8.66
CA GLU A 358 -6.27 -12.69 9.97
C GLU A 358 -5.99 -13.72 11.06
N ASN A 359 -5.01 -13.46 11.93
CA ASN A 359 -4.78 -14.24 13.14
C ASN A 359 -4.75 -15.76 12.92
N LEU A 360 -3.89 -16.23 12.01
CA LEU A 360 -3.74 -17.66 11.76
C LEU A 360 -3.28 -18.39 13.03
N PRO A 361 -3.91 -19.52 13.35
CA PRO A 361 -3.55 -20.30 14.53
C PRO A 361 -2.14 -20.86 14.39
N SER A 362 -1.36 -20.79 15.47
CA SER A 362 -0.09 -21.49 15.60
C SER A 362 -0.10 -22.26 16.92
N PRO A 363 0.08 -23.58 16.90
CA PRO A 363 0.02 -24.43 18.10
C PRO A 363 0.98 -23.93 19.19
N GLY A 364 0.46 -23.73 20.41
CA GLY A 364 1.26 -23.32 21.56
C GLY A 364 1.73 -21.84 21.57
N THR A 365 1.24 -21.01 20.65
CA THR A 365 1.57 -19.58 20.57
C THR A 365 0.33 -18.74 20.34
N ALA A 366 0.46 -17.41 20.48
CA ALA A 366 -0.57 -16.47 20.05
C ALA A 366 -0.80 -16.59 18.53
N PRO A 367 -2.00 -16.26 18.03
CA PRO A 367 -2.29 -16.23 16.60
C PRO A 367 -1.30 -15.34 15.85
N VAL A 368 -0.84 -15.81 14.67
CA VAL A 368 0.16 -15.11 13.86
C VAL A 368 -0.52 -14.18 12.87
N SER A 369 -0.09 -12.94 12.90
CA SER A 369 -0.65 -11.85 12.10
C SER A 369 0.37 -11.19 11.14
N GLN A 370 1.59 -11.74 11.02
CA GLN A 370 2.64 -11.21 10.15
C GLN A 370 3.56 -12.31 9.64
N PHE A 371 3.87 -12.29 8.32
CA PHE A 371 5.03 -13.00 7.79
C PHE A 371 6.20 -12.03 7.55
N SER A 372 7.41 -12.56 7.52
CA SER A 372 8.65 -11.78 7.40
C SER A 372 9.40 -12.06 6.10
N SER A 373 9.28 -13.28 5.58
CA SER A 373 9.98 -13.73 4.38
C SER A 373 9.26 -14.91 3.76
N LEU A 374 9.46 -15.12 2.46
CA LEU A 374 8.80 -16.15 1.68
C LEU A 374 9.81 -16.79 0.72
N VAL A 375 9.73 -18.13 0.57
CA VAL A 375 10.32 -18.88 -0.53
C VAL A 375 9.32 -19.88 -1.08
N SER A 376 9.55 -20.36 -2.31
CA SER A 376 8.76 -21.43 -2.90
C SER A 376 9.64 -22.66 -3.15
N ARG A 377 9.15 -23.84 -2.77
CA ARG A 377 9.79 -25.12 -3.03
C ARG A 377 8.79 -26.08 -3.69
N GLY A 378 8.98 -26.36 -4.99
CA GLY A 378 8.00 -27.10 -5.77
C GLY A 378 6.63 -26.42 -5.73
N ASN A 379 5.59 -27.14 -5.31
CA ASN A 379 4.22 -26.64 -5.20
C ASN A 379 3.87 -26.08 -3.81
N THR A 380 4.87 -25.79 -2.98
CA THR A 380 4.67 -25.29 -1.62
C THR A 380 5.23 -23.87 -1.49
N THR A 381 4.44 -22.96 -0.93
CA THR A 381 4.88 -21.63 -0.49
C THR A 381 5.21 -21.68 0.99
N ILE A 382 6.44 -21.32 1.35
CA ILE A 382 6.97 -21.41 2.71
C ILE A 382 7.17 -19.99 3.23
N LEU A 383 6.55 -19.66 4.37
CA LEU A 383 6.62 -18.36 5.03
C LEU A 383 7.37 -18.47 6.35
N GLY A 384 8.37 -17.61 6.55
CA GLY A 384 8.89 -17.31 7.87
C GLY A 384 8.01 -16.29 8.55
N THR A 385 7.64 -16.50 9.82
CA THR A 385 6.71 -15.63 10.53
C THR A 385 7.35 -14.95 11.73
N TRP A 386 6.68 -13.91 12.23
CA TRP A 386 7.08 -13.21 13.45
C TRP A 386 6.31 -13.77 14.64
N GLY A 387 6.85 -14.83 15.25
CA GLY A 387 6.32 -15.45 16.45
C GLY A 387 5.76 -16.86 16.29
N GLY A 388 5.32 -17.27 15.09
CA GLY A 388 4.66 -18.57 14.85
C GLY A 388 5.56 -19.66 14.25
N GLY A 389 6.80 -19.34 13.89
CA GLY A 389 7.70 -20.28 13.20
C GLY A 389 7.52 -20.27 11.69
N LEU A 390 7.53 -21.45 11.06
CA LEU A 390 7.44 -21.66 9.61
C LEU A 390 6.03 -22.12 9.22
N PHE A 391 5.45 -21.44 8.23
CA PHE A 391 4.14 -21.78 7.67
C PHE A 391 4.31 -22.29 6.25
N GLU A 392 3.75 -23.43 5.94
CA GLU A 392 3.77 -24.04 4.61
C GLU A 392 2.36 -24.11 4.04
N PHE A 393 2.17 -23.46 2.88
CA PHE A 393 0.92 -23.54 2.12
C PHE A 393 1.14 -24.42 0.89
N ASP A 394 0.40 -25.49 0.77
CA ASP A 394 0.39 -26.31 -0.44
C ASP A 394 -0.42 -25.66 -1.57
N ALA A 395 -0.49 -26.31 -2.74
CA ALA A 395 -1.24 -25.82 -3.89
C ALA A 395 -2.76 -25.70 -3.65
N ARG A 396 -3.30 -26.33 -2.59
CA ARG A 396 -4.72 -26.28 -2.18
C ARG A 396 -4.96 -25.33 -1.02
N ASP A 397 -3.93 -24.55 -0.63
CA ASP A 397 -3.92 -23.68 0.55
C ASP A 397 -4.11 -24.41 1.89
N SER A 398 -3.75 -25.70 1.96
CA SER A 398 -3.65 -26.38 3.25
C SER A 398 -2.43 -25.84 3.99
N LEU A 399 -2.62 -25.48 5.26
CA LEU A 399 -1.58 -24.93 6.12
C LEU A 399 -0.94 -26.02 6.99
N ARG A 400 0.39 -26.14 6.91
CA ARG A 400 1.21 -26.87 7.87
C ARG A 400 2.07 -25.86 8.65
N VAL A 401 2.15 -26.02 9.97
CA VAL A 401 2.93 -25.14 10.86
C VAL A 401 4.05 -25.92 11.52
N LEU A 402 5.28 -25.40 11.39
CA LEU A 402 6.46 -25.89 12.09
C LEU A 402 6.93 -24.83 13.08
N ASN A 403 6.86 -25.14 14.37
CA ASN A 403 7.24 -24.22 15.44
C ASN A 403 8.00 -24.95 16.56
N ARG A 404 8.16 -24.34 17.73
CA ARG A 404 8.87 -24.91 18.88
C ARG A 404 8.32 -26.28 19.34
N SER A 405 7.04 -26.54 19.16
CA SER A 405 6.39 -27.77 19.66
C SER A 405 6.66 -29.02 18.80
N ASN A 406 6.94 -28.83 17.50
CA ASN A 406 7.04 -29.91 16.52
C ASN A 406 8.25 -29.82 15.57
N SER A 407 9.20 -28.92 15.88
CA SER A 407 10.42 -28.71 15.09
C SER A 407 11.59 -28.32 16.01
N PRO A 408 12.83 -28.34 15.49
CA PRO A 408 14.00 -27.92 16.25
C PRO A 408 14.14 -26.40 16.42
N PHE A 409 13.22 -25.58 15.90
CA PHE A 409 13.28 -24.14 16.02
C PHE A 409 13.25 -23.67 17.48
N VAL A 410 13.98 -22.61 17.78
CA VAL A 410 14.08 -22.03 19.11
C VAL A 410 13.42 -20.66 19.11
N GLY A 411 12.66 -20.36 20.15
CA GLY A 411 12.06 -19.04 20.34
C GLY A 411 13.07 -17.98 20.76
N ILE A 412 12.62 -16.75 20.84
CA ILE A 412 13.42 -15.63 21.32
C ILE A 412 13.77 -15.83 22.81
N ARG A 413 14.86 -15.20 23.27
CA ARG A 413 15.33 -15.33 24.67
C ARG A 413 14.28 -14.99 25.72
N GLN A 414 13.34 -14.08 25.40
CA GLN A 414 12.27 -13.66 26.30
C GLN A 414 11.07 -14.63 26.31
N SER A 415 10.94 -15.50 25.29
CA SER A 415 9.83 -16.43 25.16
C SER A 415 10.20 -17.60 24.24
N GLU A 416 10.35 -18.79 24.81
CA GLU A 416 10.74 -19.99 24.07
C GLU A 416 9.70 -20.44 23.03
N SER A 417 8.42 -20.11 23.21
CA SER A 417 7.36 -20.42 22.26
C SER A 417 7.26 -19.42 21.11
N PHE A 418 7.86 -18.21 21.25
CA PHE A 418 7.79 -17.15 20.25
C PHE A 418 8.93 -17.28 19.24
N VAL A 419 8.71 -18.07 18.17
CA VAL A 419 9.71 -18.37 17.14
C VAL A 419 9.67 -17.33 16.04
N VAL A 420 10.75 -16.58 15.85
CA VAL A 420 10.89 -15.53 14.83
C VAL A 420 11.85 -15.98 13.74
N LEU A 421 11.32 -16.13 12.52
CA LEU A 421 12.08 -16.53 11.34
C LEU A 421 12.06 -15.36 10.32
N PRO A 422 12.94 -14.36 10.44
CA PRO A 422 12.84 -13.11 9.73
C PRO A 422 13.25 -13.20 8.27
N SER A 423 14.01 -14.23 7.87
CA SER A 423 14.48 -14.38 6.50
C SER A 423 14.65 -15.84 6.11
N LEU A 424 14.22 -16.15 4.89
CA LEU A 424 14.35 -17.42 4.21
C LEU A 424 15.07 -17.20 2.88
N ALA A 425 15.93 -18.15 2.48
CA ALA A 425 16.45 -18.25 1.12
C ALA A 425 16.52 -19.72 0.71
N ILE A 426 16.34 -19.99 -0.57
CA ILE A 426 16.41 -21.37 -1.11
C ILE A 426 17.61 -21.48 -2.05
N ASP A 427 18.39 -22.54 -1.87
CA ASP A 427 19.52 -22.84 -2.73
C ASP A 427 19.14 -23.69 -3.95
N GLN A 428 20.12 -23.95 -4.82
CA GLN A 428 19.93 -24.71 -6.05
C GLN A 428 19.59 -26.19 -5.79
N GLN A 429 19.90 -26.72 -4.60
CA GLN A 429 19.57 -28.07 -4.16
C GLN A 429 18.17 -28.16 -3.53
N GLY A 430 17.47 -27.03 -3.42
CA GLY A 430 16.13 -26.95 -2.81
C GLY A 430 16.17 -26.95 -1.28
N VAL A 431 17.32 -26.73 -0.66
CA VAL A 431 17.44 -26.51 0.78
C VAL A 431 16.97 -25.11 1.13
N VAL A 432 16.05 -24.99 2.06
CA VAL A 432 15.61 -23.69 2.57
C VAL A 432 16.46 -23.31 3.78
N TRP A 433 17.29 -22.30 3.59
CA TRP A 433 18.10 -21.70 4.64
C TRP A 433 17.29 -20.66 5.41
N ILE A 434 17.35 -20.71 6.74
CA ILE A 434 16.45 -19.99 7.64
C ILE A 434 17.27 -19.23 8.66
N ALA A 435 17.08 -17.93 8.75
CA ALA A 435 17.54 -17.12 9.87
C ALA A 435 16.57 -17.25 11.05
N ASN A 436 17.08 -17.42 12.27
CA ASN A 436 16.30 -17.44 13.49
C ASN A 436 16.77 -16.31 14.42
N PHE A 437 15.84 -15.42 14.79
CA PHE A 437 16.13 -14.13 15.40
C PHE A 437 16.10 -14.19 16.94
N LEU A 438 17.02 -13.47 17.59
CA LEU A 438 17.16 -13.32 19.07
C LEU A 438 17.19 -14.64 19.84
N THR A 439 17.75 -15.67 19.23
CA THR A 439 17.92 -16.97 19.89
C THR A 439 19.18 -17.00 20.77
N ALA A 440 19.15 -17.84 21.79
CA ALA A 440 20.35 -18.08 22.61
C ALA A 440 21.38 -18.95 21.89
N GLN A 441 20.94 -19.78 20.94
CA GLN A 441 21.78 -20.75 20.20
C GLN A 441 21.15 -20.99 18.82
N ASN A 442 21.95 -21.47 17.86
CA ASN A 442 21.52 -21.90 16.55
C ASN A 442 20.76 -20.81 15.75
N PRO A 443 21.43 -19.74 15.33
CA PRO A 443 20.80 -18.66 14.59
C PRO A 443 20.47 -19.02 13.14
N ILE A 444 20.90 -20.19 12.65
CA ILE A 444 20.72 -20.62 11.26
C ILE A 444 20.23 -22.06 11.23
N TYR A 445 19.27 -22.34 10.33
CA TYR A 445 18.79 -23.69 10.05
C TYR A 445 18.80 -23.97 8.55
N ALA A 446 18.96 -25.25 8.19
CA ALA A 446 18.75 -25.76 6.85
C ALA A 446 17.56 -26.74 6.84
N TYR A 447 16.49 -26.39 6.15
CA TYR A 447 15.32 -27.24 5.98
C TYR A 447 15.41 -27.98 4.66
N LEU A 448 15.72 -29.27 4.73
CA LEU A 448 16.00 -30.14 3.61
C LEU A 448 14.73 -30.55 2.82
N PRO A 449 14.84 -30.94 1.54
CA PRO A 449 13.72 -31.45 0.77
C PRO A 449 13.03 -32.67 1.35
N ASN A 450 13.76 -33.52 2.11
CA ASN A 450 13.24 -34.69 2.78
C ASN A 450 12.48 -34.40 4.08
N GLY A 451 12.37 -33.13 4.48
CA GLY A 451 11.67 -32.72 5.69
C GLY A 451 12.54 -32.59 6.95
N ASN A 452 13.80 -32.96 6.90
CA ASN A 452 14.72 -32.81 8.02
C ASN A 452 15.17 -31.35 8.17
N ILE A 453 15.38 -30.91 9.43
CA ILE A 453 15.88 -29.56 9.76
C ILE A 453 17.19 -29.70 10.51
N LEU A 454 18.27 -29.22 9.93
CA LEU A 454 19.61 -29.16 10.51
C LEU A 454 19.86 -27.83 11.17
N ARG A 455 20.77 -27.80 12.15
CA ARG A 455 21.14 -26.60 12.94
C ARG A 455 22.57 -26.22 12.64
N PHE A 456 22.82 -24.90 12.49
CA PHE A 456 24.14 -24.34 12.25
C PHE A 456 24.43 -23.19 13.20
N GLY A 457 25.72 -22.83 13.32
CA GLY A 457 26.19 -21.76 14.19
C GLY A 457 26.37 -22.19 15.64
N THR A 458 26.61 -23.47 15.88
CA THR A 458 26.91 -24.01 17.23
C THR A 458 28.20 -23.43 17.79
N SER A 459 28.21 -23.15 19.10
CA SER A 459 29.38 -22.62 19.83
C SER A 459 30.39 -23.70 20.20
N GLY A 460 31.65 -23.31 20.42
CA GLY A 460 32.71 -24.19 20.90
C GLY A 460 33.70 -24.68 19.86
N LEU A 461 33.56 -24.27 18.60
CA LEU A 461 34.45 -24.62 17.49
C LEU A 461 35.62 -23.61 17.33
N GLY A 462 35.53 -22.46 18.00
CA GLY A 462 36.50 -21.37 17.96
C GLY A 462 36.28 -20.33 16.85
N PRO A 463 37.08 -19.23 16.90
CA PRO A 463 36.90 -18.10 15.97
C PRO A 463 36.97 -18.51 14.51
N GLY A 464 36.02 -18.04 13.73
CA GLY A 464 35.88 -18.31 12.27
C GLY A 464 35.24 -19.65 11.94
N ARG A 465 34.91 -20.50 12.92
CA ARG A 465 34.21 -21.78 12.75
C ARG A 465 32.87 -21.84 13.49
N GLU A 466 32.46 -20.73 14.08
CA GLU A 466 31.18 -20.61 14.75
C GLU A 466 30.55 -19.26 14.44
N PHE A 467 29.23 -19.18 14.50
CA PHE A 467 28.52 -17.91 14.39
C PHE A 467 28.81 -17.08 15.64
N PRO A 468 29.12 -15.76 15.52
CA PRO A 468 29.44 -14.92 16.67
C PRO A 468 28.33 -14.93 17.72
N SER A 469 28.63 -15.28 18.96
CA SER A 469 27.67 -15.60 20.02
C SER A 469 26.78 -14.42 20.48
N ASN A 470 27.21 -13.19 20.23
CA ASN A 470 26.54 -11.96 20.62
C ASN A 470 25.73 -11.32 19.46
N LEU A 471 25.58 -12.04 18.34
CA LEU A 471 24.86 -11.57 17.15
C LEU A 471 23.61 -12.39 16.90
N THR A 472 22.65 -11.76 16.23
CA THR A 472 21.41 -12.38 15.77
C THR A 472 21.22 -12.17 14.27
N ALA A 473 20.69 -13.20 13.57
CA ALA A 473 20.46 -13.18 12.14
C ALA A 473 19.15 -12.46 11.77
N LEU A 474 19.16 -11.60 10.75
CA LEU A 474 18.00 -10.79 10.35
C LEU A 474 17.61 -10.96 8.87
N ARG A 475 18.56 -10.86 7.96
CA ARG A 475 18.37 -11.03 6.51
C ARG A 475 19.35 -12.05 5.98
N LEU A 476 18.94 -12.80 4.99
CA LEU A 476 19.75 -13.86 4.40
C LEU A 476 19.62 -13.87 2.89
N ALA A 477 20.77 -13.90 2.19
CA ALA A 477 20.87 -14.15 0.77
C ALA A 477 21.89 -15.24 0.50
N ILE A 478 21.80 -15.92 -0.63
CA ILE A 478 22.72 -16.99 -1.05
C ILE A 478 23.42 -16.52 -2.32
N ASP A 479 24.75 -16.64 -2.36
CA ASP A 479 25.54 -16.31 -3.55
C ASP A 479 25.69 -17.49 -4.52
N GLY A 480 26.37 -17.27 -5.66
CA GLY A 480 26.57 -18.28 -6.69
C GLY A 480 27.33 -19.53 -6.24
N ASN A 481 28.10 -19.45 -5.17
CA ASN A 481 28.85 -20.55 -4.57
C ASN A 481 28.17 -21.14 -3.33
N ASN A 482 26.87 -20.91 -3.19
CA ASN A 482 26.05 -21.41 -2.08
C ASN A 482 26.43 -20.87 -0.69
N ARG A 483 27.20 -19.77 -0.58
CA ARG A 483 27.50 -19.13 0.69
C ARG A 483 26.31 -18.25 1.14
N LYS A 484 26.10 -18.20 2.43
CA LYS A 484 24.98 -17.50 3.08
C LYS A 484 25.48 -16.17 3.59
N TRP A 485 24.99 -15.08 3.00
CA TRP A 485 25.25 -13.70 3.41
C TRP A 485 24.15 -13.25 4.35
N ILE A 486 24.49 -12.99 5.60
CA ILE A 486 23.54 -12.83 6.69
C ILE A 486 23.74 -11.48 7.34
N ALA A 487 22.79 -10.54 7.16
CA ALA A 487 22.78 -9.30 7.92
C ALA A 487 22.55 -9.60 9.40
N VAL A 488 23.38 -9.04 10.26
CA VAL A 488 23.36 -9.32 11.70
C VAL A 488 23.18 -8.07 12.54
N GLN A 489 22.57 -8.27 13.71
CA GLN A 489 22.37 -7.26 14.75
C GLN A 489 22.91 -7.76 16.09
N SER A 490 23.11 -6.83 17.02
CA SER A 490 23.40 -7.18 18.43
C SER A 490 22.21 -7.91 19.06
N GLU A 491 22.44 -8.46 20.23
CA GLU A 491 21.41 -9.12 21.05
C GLU A 491 20.25 -8.21 21.48
N ASP A 492 20.40 -6.89 21.36
CA ASP A 492 19.32 -5.92 21.54
C ASP A 492 18.26 -5.97 20.43
N GLY A 493 18.55 -6.66 19.29
CA GLY A 493 17.67 -6.78 18.15
C GLY A 493 17.48 -5.49 17.36
N VAL A 494 18.30 -4.46 17.57
CA VAL A 494 18.18 -3.13 16.96
C VAL A 494 19.49 -2.64 16.35
N THR A 495 20.60 -2.79 17.06
CA THR A 495 21.91 -2.28 16.64
C THR A 495 22.52 -3.16 15.56
N GLY A 496 22.70 -2.62 14.35
CA GLY A 496 23.35 -3.30 13.23
C GLY A 496 24.80 -3.62 13.52
N ARG A 497 25.28 -4.77 13.05
CA ARG A 497 26.65 -5.27 13.25
C ARG A 497 27.31 -5.75 11.95
N GLY A 498 26.72 -5.44 10.80
CA GLY A 498 27.26 -5.81 9.49
C GLY A 498 26.67 -7.11 8.97
N ILE A 499 27.52 -7.93 8.39
CA ILE A 499 27.16 -9.18 7.69
C ILE A 499 28.07 -10.30 8.18
N VAL A 500 27.48 -11.44 8.49
CA VAL A 500 28.21 -12.71 8.61
C VAL A 500 28.08 -13.47 7.30
N VAL A 501 29.20 -13.83 6.68
CA VAL A 501 29.21 -14.76 5.56
C VAL A 501 29.52 -16.15 6.11
N PHE A 502 28.61 -17.08 5.83
CA PHE A 502 28.69 -18.48 6.22
C PHE A 502 28.87 -19.38 5.00
N ASP A 503 29.88 -20.25 5.07
CA ASP A 503 30.17 -21.26 4.07
C ASP A 503 30.19 -22.63 4.74
N ASP A 504 29.27 -23.50 4.39
CA ASP A 504 29.20 -24.89 4.85
C ASP A 504 30.12 -25.83 4.07
N ASN A 505 30.97 -25.29 3.22
CA ASN A 505 31.93 -26.01 2.39
C ASN A 505 31.31 -27.16 1.57
N GLY A 506 29.98 -27.09 1.33
CA GLY A 506 29.20 -28.13 0.64
C GLY A 506 28.89 -29.36 1.48
N THR A 507 29.15 -29.34 2.79
CA THR A 507 28.90 -30.46 3.69
C THR A 507 27.87 -30.14 4.75
N LEU A 508 26.64 -30.56 4.58
CA LEU A 508 25.52 -30.28 5.50
C LEU A 508 25.63 -30.97 6.87
N THR A 509 26.48 -32.00 6.99
CA THR A 509 26.57 -32.84 8.18
C THR A 509 27.89 -32.72 8.95
N ASP A 510 28.93 -32.16 8.37
CA ASP A 510 30.22 -31.93 9.05
C ASP A 510 30.40 -30.42 9.38
N VAL A 511 29.93 -30.01 10.53
CA VAL A 511 30.08 -28.63 11.02
C VAL A 511 31.52 -28.20 11.35
N ARG A 512 32.50 -29.12 11.30
CA ARG A 512 33.89 -28.82 11.60
C ARG A 512 34.63 -28.11 10.48
N ASP A 513 34.13 -28.21 9.25
CA ASP A 513 34.66 -27.52 8.07
C ASP A 513 33.93 -26.21 7.76
N ASP A 514 32.90 -25.87 8.54
CA ASP A 514 32.18 -24.60 8.48
C ASP A 514 33.11 -23.41 8.63
N ARG A 515 32.87 -22.36 7.84
CA ARG A 515 33.62 -21.10 7.90
C ARG A 515 32.70 -19.92 8.07
N TYR A 516 33.07 -18.99 8.95
CA TYR A 516 32.32 -17.79 9.25
C TYR A 516 33.23 -16.57 9.18
N VAL A 517 32.81 -15.51 8.46
CA VAL A 517 33.53 -14.23 8.35
C VAL A 517 32.57 -13.10 8.67
N LEU A 518 32.98 -12.19 9.58
CA LEU A 518 32.25 -10.98 9.89
C LEU A 518 32.76 -9.82 9.03
N ILE A 519 31.86 -9.17 8.33
CA ILE A 519 32.06 -7.98 7.50
C ILE A 519 31.37 -6.80 8.19
N ASP A 520 32.11 -5.70 8.43
CA ASP A 520 31.57 -4.51 9.09
C ASP A 520 32.08 -3.19 8.45
N GLU A 521 31.90 -2.05 9.15
CA GLU A 521 32.31 -0.74 8.64
C GLU A 521 33.82 -0.47 8.73
N ARG A 522 34.58 -1.30 9.43
CA ARG A 522 36.04 -1.09 9.63
C ARG A 522 36.83 -1.37 8.35
N GLN A 523 37.91 -0.61 8.17
CA GLN A 523 38.86 -0.84 7.10
C GLN A 523 39.49 -2.24 7.22
N ASN A 524 39.60 -2.97 6.11
CA ASN A 524 40.04 -4.38 6.01
C ASN A 524 39.03 -5.41 6.55
N PHE A 525 37.85 -4.99 6.99
CA PHE A 525 36.72 -5.85 7.40
C PHE A 525 35.47 -5.61 6.54
N GLY A 526 35.66 -5.19 5.31
CA GLY A 526 34.59 -4.97 4.32
C GLY A 526 34.21 -3.51 4.10
N ARG A 527 34.50 -2.60 5.06
CA ARG A 527 34.24 -1.15 4.93
C ARG A 527 32.81 -0.82 4.48
N LEU A 528 31.84 -1.40 5.13
CA LEU A 528 30.42 -1.11 4.86
C LEU A 528 30.11 0.38 5.08
N PRO A 529 29.17 0.98 4.31
CA PRO A 529 28.78 2.38 4.54
C PRO A 529 28.05 2.58 5.87
N HIS A 530 27.39 1.53 6.37
CA HIS A 530 26.74 1.47 7.66
C HIS A 530 26.59 0.01 8.12
N PRO A 531 26.74 -0.28 9.43
CA PRO A 531 26.66 -1.66 9.94
C PRO A 531 25.23 -2.21 9.97
N LYS A 532 24.20 -1.35 9.86
CA LYS A 532 22.81 -1.80 9.75
C LYS A 532 22.44 -2.02 8.29
N VAL A 533 22.40 -3.30 7.91
CA VAL A 533 22.04 -3.76 6.59
C VAL A 533 20.56 -4.18 6.62
N ASN A 534 19.75 -3.56 5.78
CA ASN A 534 18.30 -3.74 5.70
C ASN A 534 17.90 -4.80 4.67
N ASP A 535 18.67 -4.93 3.57
CA ASP A 535 18.42 -5.94 2.54
C ASP A 535 19.72 -6.36 1.84
N ILE A 536 19.75 -7.60 1.35
CA ILE A 536 20.87 -8.22 0.63
C ILE A 536 20.33 -8.97 -0.57
N GLN A 537 20.91 -8.74 -1.76
CA GLN A 537 20.53 -9.44 -3.00
C GLN A 537 21.76 -9.83 -3.82
N LEU A 538 21.69 -11.00 -4.44
CA LEU A 538 22.63 -11.43 -5.50
C LEU A 538 22.14 -10.87 -6.83
N ASP A 539 23.01 -10.17 -7.58
CA ASP A 539 22.67 -9.69 -8.91
C ASP A 539 22.91 -10.72 -10.02
N ASN A 540 22.52 -10.36 -11.25
CA ASN A 540 22.62 -11.28 -12.38
C ASN A 540 24.08 -11.55 -12.84
N ASP A 541 25.04 -10.75 -12.36
CA ASP A 541 26.48 -10.86 -12.67
C ASP A 541 27.26 -11.51 -11.52
N GLY A 542 26.58 -11.93 -10.45
CA GLY A 542 27.17 -12.60 -9.30
C GLY A 542 27.72 -11.67 -8.22
N SER A 543 27.42 -10.38 -8.27
CA SER A 543 27.78 -9.42 -7.22
C SER A 543 26.74 -9.42 -6.09
N ILE A 544 27.18 -9.24 -4.85
CA ILE A 544 26.29 -9.07 -3.69
C ILE A 544 26.03 -7.59 -3.44
N TRP A 545 24.76 -7.21 -3.50
CA TRP A 545 24.28 -5.84 -3.30
C TRP A 545 23.59 -5.66 -1.96
N LEU A 546 23.78 -4.50 -1.36
CA LEU A 546 23.35 -4.16 -0.01
C LEU A 546 22.56 -2.86 0.01
N ALA A 547 21.44 -2.85 0.72
CA ALA A 547 20.73 -1.66 1.16
C ALA A 547 21.00 -1.43 2.65
N THR A 548 21.46 -0.22 3.03
CA THR A 548 21.81 0.10 4.41
C THR A 548 21.10 1.37 4.91
N ASP A 549 21.24 1.66 6.22
CA ASP A 549 20.72 2.93 6.79
C ASP A 549 21.43 4.17 6.22
N ARG A 550 22.59 4.00 5.54
CA ARG A 550 23.36 5.10 4.94
C ARG A 550 23.95 4.74 3.58
N GLY A 551 23.06 4.41 2.62
CA GLY A 551 23.42 4.19 1.23
C GLY A 551 23.50 2.74 0.80
N ALA A 552 23.81 2.57 -0.47
CA ALA A 552 24.00 1.28 -1.12
C ALA A 552 25.48 0.94 -1.29
N ALA A 553 25.78 -0.35 -1.16
CA ALA A 553 27.12 -0.89 -1.41
C ALA A 553 27.03 -2.25 -2.09
N TYR A 554 28.15 -2.70 -2.68
CA TYR A 554 28.21 -4.02 -3.29
C TYR A 554 29.61 -4.63 -3.24
N PHE A 555 29.65 -5.96 -3.27
CA PHE A 555 30.85 -6.75 -3.43
C PHE A 555 30.87 -7.34 -4.83
N PHE A 556 31.74 -6.81 -5.67
CA PHE A 556 31.92 -7.26 -7.06
C PHE A 556 32.44 -8.70 -7.14
N ASN A 557 33.36 -9.08 -6.25
CA ASN A 557 33.89 -10.43 -6.15
C ASN A 557 33.62 -11.01 -4.75
N PRO A 558 32.44 -11.63 -4.55
CA PRO A 558 32.12 -12.22 -3.26
C PRO A 558 33.00 -13.42 -2.88
N ASP A 559 33.72 -14.04 -3.83
CA ASP A 559 34.64 -15.14 -3.59
C ASP A 559 35.84 -14.77 -2.72
N ALA A 560 36.24 -13.51 -2.78
CA ALA A 560 37.40 -13.03 -2.07
C ALA A 560 37.20 -12.87 -0.56
N VAL A 561 35.96 -13.03 -0.03
CA VAL A 561 35.68 -12.78 1.40
C VAL A 561 36.37 -13.74 2.35
N PHE A 562 36.68 -14.96 1.90
CA PHE A 562 37.46 -15.95 2.65
C PHE A 562 38.97 -15.95 2.31
N GLY A 563 39.43 -14.93 1.59
CA GLY A 563 40.85 -14.76 1.26
C GLY A 563 41.66 -14.17 2.41
N LEU A 564 42.95 -13.88 2.15
CA LEU A 564 43.87 -13.28 3.14
C LEU A 564 43.42 -11.89 3.64
N ARG A 565 42.63 -11.18 2.86
CA ARG A 565 42.04 -9.87 3.21
C ARG A 565 40.60 -9.83 2.71
N ILE A 566 39.70 -9.37 3.57
CA ILE A 566 38.32 -9.13 3.21
C ILE A 566 38.26 -7.94 2.24
N PRO A 567 37.64 -8.04 1.04
CA PRO A 567 37.54 -6.93 0.12
C PRO A 567 36.68 -5.81 0.71
N ASN A 568 37.01 -4.56 0.43
CA ASN A 568 36.16 -3.44 0.76
C ASN A 568 34.95 -3.43 -0.18
N ALA A 569 33.78 -3.09 0.36
CA ALA A 569 32.59 -2.85 -0.43
C ALA A 569 32.77 -1.62 -1.33
N SER A 570 32.31 -1.72 -2.57
CA SER A 570 32.14 -0.59 -3.49
C SER A 570 30.88 0.17 -3.10
N LEU A 571 30.93 1.51 -3.12
CA LEU A 571 29.82 2.38 -2.73
C LEU A 571 29.10 2.95 -3.94
N VAL A 572 27.77 3.02 -3.89
CA VAL A 572 27.00 3.82 -4.83
C VAL A 572 27.02 5.28 -4.34
N PHE A 573 27.88 6.09 -4.93
CA PHE A 573 28.21 7.43 -4.44
C PHE A 573 27.00 8.35 -4.32
N ASP A 574 26.08 8.31 -5.29
CA ASP A 574 24.90 9.18 -5.34
C ASP A 574 23.84 8.82 -4.28
N LEU A 575 23.90 7.61 -3.71
CA LEU A 575 23.02 7.16 -2.63
C LEU A 575 23.65 7.25 -1.24
N ARG A 576 24.87 7.79 -1.11
CA ARG A 576 25.50 7.97 0.20
C ARG A 576 24.59 8.81 1.10
N ASN A 577 24.43 8.39 2.33
CA ASN A 577 23.54 9.00 3.35
C ASN A 577 22.04 8.82 3.10
N GLU A 578 21.60 8.15 2.04
CA GLU A 578 20.21 7.80 1.84
C GLU A 578 19.84 6.58 2.70
N PHE A 579 18.75 6.65 3.44
CA PHE A 579 18.19 5.49 4.13
C PHE A 579 17.53 4.57 3.10
N LEU A 580 18.04 3.35 2.94
CA LEU A 580 17.52 2.36 2.02
C LEU A 580 16.88 1.20 2.81
N SER A 581 15.59 0.98 2.58
CA SER A 581 14.77 -0.03 3.28
C SER A 581 14.82 -1.41 2.63
N SER A 582 14.94 -1.45 1.30
CA SER A 582 14.80 -2.67 0.49
C SER A 582 15.50 -2.54 -0.84
N LEU A 583 15.74 -3.68 -1.49
CA LEU A 583 16.40 -3.80 -2.77
C LEU A 583 15.72 -4.87 -3.63
N ALA A 584 15.53 -4.60 -4.92
CA ALA A 584 15.19 -5.60 -5.92
C ALA A 584 16.08 -5.43 -7.16
N ILE A 585 16.34 -6.53 -7.86
CA ILE A 585 17.16 -6.57 -9.07
C ILE A 585 16.30 -7.07 -10.22
N ASP A 586 16.20 -6.29 -11.29
CA ASP A 586 15.37 -6.63 -12.43
C ASP A 586 16.12 -7.43 -13.50
N ALA A 587 15.43 -7.86 -14.57
CA ALA A 587 16.00 -8.65 -15.64
C ALA A 587 17.09 -7.92 -16.44
N LEU A 588 17.11 -6.58 -16.39
CA LEU A 588 18.13 -5.73 -16.99
C LEU A 588 19.30 -5.45 -16.03
N ASN A 589 19.35 -6.18 -14.91
CA ASN A 589 20.32 -6.02 -13.84
C ASN A 589 20.34 -4.62 -13.19
N ARG A 590 19.27 -3.81 -13.36
CA ARG A 590 19.13 -2.54 -12.64
C ARG A 590 18.79 -2.82 -11.18
N LYS A 591 19.26 -1.95 -10.28
CA LYS A 591 19.03 -2.05 -8.85
C LYS A 591 17.97 -1.04 -8.45
N TRP A 592 16.88 -1.53 -7.86
CA TRP A 592 15.74 -0.75 -7.40
C TRP A 592 15.77 -0.66 -5.89
N PHE A 593 16.00 0.54 -5.35
CA PHE A 593 16.08 0.77 -3.92
C PHE A 593 14.83 1.49 -3.41
N GLY A 594 14.19 0.92 -2.38
CA GLY A 594 13.16 1.59 -1.60
C GLY A 594 13.80 2.48 -0.53
N SER A 595 13.21 3.65 -0.30
CA SER A 595 13.68 4.59 0.72
C SER A 595 12.49 5.33 1.37
N GLN A 596 12.78 6.24 2.30
CA GLN A 596 11.78 7.18 2.83
C GLN A 596 11.50 8.34 1.86
N ASN A 597 12.32 8.47 0.80
CA ASN A 597 12.26 9.53 -0.21
C ASN A 597 11.84 9.00 -1.59
N GLY A 598 11.12 7.87 -1.65
CA GLY A 598 10.66 7.23 -2.88
C GLY A 598 11.51 6.04 -3.30
N VAL A 599 11.53 5.78 -4.61
CA VAL A 599 12.25 4.68 -5.24
C VAL A 599 13.39 5.21 -6.09
N TRP A 600 14.59 4.67 -5.90
CA TRP A 600 15.77 4.97 -6.69
C TRP A 600 16.09 3.79 -7.62
N VAL A 601 16.35 4.08 -8.89
CA VAL A 601 16.75 3.08 -9.88
C VAL A 601 18.18 3.37 -10.33
N VAL A 602 19.06 2.41 -10.08
CA VAL A 602 20.50 2.51 -10.34
C VAL A 602 20.86 1.61 -11.51
N SER A 603 21.83 2.02 -12.31
CA SER A 603 22.40 1.25 -13.43
C SER A 603 22.90 -0.13 -13.00
N ALA A 604 23.09 -1.03 -13.95
CA ALA A 604 23.60 -2.37 -13.70
C ALA A 604 24.96 -2.36 -12.96
N GLY A 605 25.85 -1.44 -13.32
CA GLY A 605 27.18 -1.28 -12.70
C GLY A 605 27.20 -0.46 -11.40
N GLY A 606 26.11 0.23 -11.06
CA GLY A 606 26.06 1.06 -9.85
C GLY A 606 26.65 2.47 -10.00
N ASP A 607 26.99 2.88 -11.20
CA ASP A 607 27.70 4.12 -11.51
C ASP A 607 26.78 5.33 -11.75
N SER A 608 25.49 5.12 -11.96
CA SER A 608 24.56 6.20 -12.26
C SER A 608 23.13 5.93 -11.76
N ILE A 609 22.44 7.00 -11.38
CA ILE A 609 20.99 6.99 -11.09
C ILE A 609 20.26 7.14 -12.42
N LEU A 610 19.46 6.14 -12.78
CA LEU A 610 18.68 6.13 -14.01
C LEU A 610 17.34 6.85 -13.85
N MET A 611 16.65 6.63 -12.70
CA MET A 611 15.33 7.17 -12.43
C MET A 611 15.13 7.34 -10.93
N ARG A 612 14.22 8.23 -10.56
CA ARG A 612 13.67 8.36 -9.21
C ARG A 612 12.16 8.54 -9.29
N PHE A 613 11.41 7.74 -8.53
CA PHE A 613 9.95 7.86 -8.43
C PHE A 613 9.56 8.38 -7.05
N THR A 614 8.75 9.42 -7.06
CA THR A 614 8.16 10.04 -5.86
C THR A 614 6.67 10.30 -6.09
N THR A 615 5.95 10.67 -5.04
CA THR A 615 4.53 11.05 -5.14
C THR A 615 4.30 12.30 -5.99
N GLU A 616 5.33 13.14 -6.20
CA GLU A 616 5.25 14.36 -7.00
C GLU A 616 5.40 14.10 -8.51
N ASN A 617 6.13 13.04 -8.89
CA ASN A 617 6.43 12.76 -10.29
C ASN A 617 5.85 11.43 -10.81
N SER A 618 5.15 10.69 -9.97
CA SER A 618 4.57 9.39 -10.31
C SER A 618 3.31 9.09 -9.48
N PRO A 619 2.48 8.11 -9.88
CA PRO A 619 1.35 7.63 -9.09
C PRO A 619 1.72 6.82 -7.84
N LEU A 620 2.97 6.86 -7.38
CA LEU A 620 3.40 6.20 -6.15
C LEU A 620 2.53 6.67 -4.96
N LEU A 621 2.02 5.75 -4.15
CA LEU A 621 1.09 6.06 -3.06
C LEU A 621 1.76 6.80 -1.89
N SER A 622 3.04 6.55 -1.66
CA SER A 622 3.83 7.19 -0.60
C SER A 622 5.32 7.15 -0.93
N ASN A 623 6.04 8.21 -0.55
CA ASN A 623 7.50 8.22 -0.63
C ASN A 623 8.16 7.26 0.37
N ASN A 624 7.43 6.83 1.41
CA ASN A 624 7.92 5.88 2.40
C ASN A 624 7.76 4.44 1.89
N VAL A 625 8.68 4.03 1.01
CA VAL A 625 8.72 2.68 0.44
C VAL A 625 9.40 1.74 1.42
N ARG A 626 8.71 0.69 1.84
CA ARG A 626 9.13 -0.29 2.85
C ARG A 626 9.76 -1.54 2.25
N SER A 627 9.20 -2.00 1.15
CA SER A 627 9.63 -3.22 0.45
C SER A 627 9.43 -3.08 -1.05
N ILE A 628 10.26 -3.79 -1.81
CA ILE A 628 10.15 -3.91 -3.26
C ILE A 628 10.17 -5.39 -3.62
N ALA A 629 9.28 -5.80 -4.52
CA ALA A 629 9.30 -7.11 -5.13
C ALA A 629 9.23 -6.98 -6.66
N TYR A 630 9.96 -7.84 -7.36
CA TYR A 630 10.01 -7.86 -8.81
C TYR A 630 9.49 -9.19 -9.35
N ASP A 631 8.50 -9.11 -10.23
CA ASP A 631 8.00 -10.27 -10.98
C ASP A 631 8.77 -10.41 -12.31
N ARG A 632 9.72 -11.31 -12.34
CA ARG A 632 10.58 -11.59 -13.51
C ARG A 632 9.79 -12.00 -14.75
N LYS A 633 8.66 -12.71 -14.56
CA LYS A 633 7.83 -13.22 -15.66
C LYS A 633 7.01 -12.14 -16.35
N THR A 634 6.58 -11.13 -15.62
CA THR A 634 5.68 -10.08 -16.13
C THR A 634 6.31 -8.69 -16.19
N GLY A 635 7.51 -8.49 -15.64
CA GLY A 635 8.19 -7.20 -15.58
C GLY A 635 7.56 -6.21 -14.58
N LYS A 636 6.71 -6.68 -13.68
CA LYS A 636 6.05 -5.83 -12.70
C LYS A 636 6.96 -5.57 -11.50
N MET A 637 7.09 -4.30 -11.16
CA MET A 637 7.69 -3.87 -9.90
C MET A 637 6.58 -3.53 -8.91
N TYR A 638 6.65 -4.10 -7.72
CA TYR A 638 5.71 -3.89 -6.63
C TYR A 638 6.39 -3.11 -5.52
N PHE A 639 5.82 -1.97 -5.15
CA PHE A 639 6.33 -1.08 -4.11
C PHE A 639 5.37 -1.10 -2.93
N GLY A 640 5.77 -1.79 -1.86
CA GLY A 640 5.05 -1.81 -0.60
C GLY A 640 5.32 -0.53 0.18
N THR A 641 4.27 0.19 0.55
CA THR A 641 4.34 1.45 1.27
C THR A 641 3.50 1.42 2.55
N ASP A 642 3.52 2.49 3.32
CA ASP A 642 2.63 2.70 4.46
C ASP A 642 1.22 3.18 4.06
N ARG A 643 0.96 3.35 2.73
CA ARG A 643 -0.33 3.81 2.19
C ARG A 643 -0.92 2.89 1.11
N GLY A 644 -0.37 1.70 0.94
CA GLY A 644 -0.83 0.72 -0.03
C GLY A 644 0.30 0.11 -0.86
N LEU A 645 -0.08 -0.63 -1.88
CA LEU A 645 0.82 -1.29 -2.83
C LEU A 645 0.72 -0.59 -4.19
N SER A 646 1.83 0.00 -4.63
CA SER A 646 1.96 0.55 -6.00
C SER A 646 2.63 -0.46 -6.92
N VAL A 647 2.16 -0.57 -8.14
CA VAL A 647 2.68 -1.49 -9.16
C VAL A 647 3.03 -0.71 -10.41
N LEU A 648 4.27 -0.86 -10.86
CA LEU A 648 4.77 -0.30 -12.13
C LEU A 648 5.04 -1.43 -13.12
N TYR A 649 4.53 -1.30 -14.33
CA TYR A 649 4.81 -2.22 -15.44
C TYR A 649 6.05 -1.74 -16.18
N THR A 650 7.13 -2.54 -16.13
CA THR A 650 8.41 -2.21 -16.76
C THR A 650 8.68 -3.06 -18.00
N GLU A 651 9.66 -2.65 -18.79
CA GLU A 651 10.17 -3.43 -19.91
C GLU A 651 11.10 -4.57 -19.48
N ALA A 652 11.49 -4.61 -18.22
CA ALA A 652 12.37 -5.64 -17.68
C ALA A 652 11.60 -6.95 -17.48
N ILE A 653 11.42 -7.70 -18.54
CA ILE A 653 10.84 -9.05 -18.50
C ILE A 653 11.96 -10.04 -18.77
N GLU A 654 11.98 -11.15 -18.02
CA GLU A 654 12.99 -12.20 -18.18
C GLU A 654 13.02 -12.71 -19.63
N PRO A 655 14.22 -12.73 -20.27
CA PRO A 655 14.35 -13.16 -21.66
C PRO A 655 13.98 -14.66 -21.81
N GLN A 656 13.54 -15.04 -23.00
CA GLN A 656 13.30 -16.44 -23.32
C GLN A 656 14.62 -17.19 -23.46
N GLU A 657 14.61 -18.49 -23.22
CA GLU A 657 15.79 -19.35 -23.44
C GLU A 657 16.04 -19.57 -24.94
N THR A 658 14.98 -19.62 -25.74
CA THR A 658 15.06 -19.85 -27.19
C THR A 658 14.22 -18.83 -27.95
N LEU A 659 14.75 -18.38 -29.10
CA LEU A 659 14.07 -17.47 -30.01
C LEU A 659 13.14 -18.25 -30.93
N SER A 660 11.86 -18.48 -30.49
CA SER A 660 10.91 -19.32 -31.20
C SER A 660 9.87 -18.54 -32.01
N ALA A 661 9.16 -17.62 -31.39
CA ALA A 661 8.13 -16.80 -32.02
C ALA A 661 8.13 -15.38 -31.44
N LEU A 662 7.89 -14.39 -32.30
CA LEU A 662 7.76 -12.99 -31.86
C LEU A 662 6.28 -12.60 -31.80
N THR A 663 5.92 -11.88 -30.75
CA THR A 663 4.60 -11.25 -30.60
C THR A 663 4.75 -9.74 -30.82
N ILE A 664 3.90 -9.18 -31.71
CA ILE A 664 3.95 -7.76 -32.08
C ILE A 664 2.64 -7.08 -31.63
N TYR A 665 2.76 -6.01 -30.85
CA TYR A 665 1.59 -5.23 -30.44
C TYR A 665 1.93 -3.75 -30.19
N PRO A 666 0.96 -2.82 -30.49
CA PRO A 666 -0.27 -3.05 -31.24
C PRO A 666 -0.01 -3.38 -32.71
N ASN A 667 -0.77 -4.29 -33.28
CA ASN A 667 -0.70 -4.61 -34.70
C ASN A 667 -2.14 -4.69 -35.26
N PRO A 668 -2.58 -3.71 -36.08
CA PRO A 668 -1.81 -2.66 -36.75
C PRO A 668 -1.25 -1.57 -35.81
N PHE A 669 -0.02 -1.12 -36.11
CA PHE A 669 0.60 0.02 -35.46
C PHE A 669 0.15 1.32 -36.12
N ARG A 670 -0.58 2.15 -35.38
CA ARG A 670 -1.19 3.40 -35.89
C ARG A 670 -0.40 4.63 -35.46
N ILE A 671 0.19 5.36 -36.40
CA ILE A 671 0.97 6.57 -36.15
C ILE A 671 0.09 7.80 -36.50
N PRO A 672 0.00 8.80 -35.62
CA PRO A 672 0.59 8.98 -34.30
C PRO A 672 -0.23 8.45 -33.12
N ALA A 673 -1.39 7.82 -33.36
CA ALA A 673 -2.32 7.38 -32.30
C ALA A 673 -1.68 6.36 -31.32
N SER A 674 -0.78 5.49 -31.82
CA SER A 674 0.03 4.60 -30.99
C SER A 674 1.42 5.17 -30.82
N THR A 675 1.90 5.30 -29.58
CA THR A 675 3.21 5.91 -29.31
C THR A 675 4.37 4.99 -29.61
N ARG A 676 4.22 3.68 -29.38
CA ARG A 676 5.26 2.66 -29.56
C ARG A 676 4.67 1.31 -29.98
N LEU A 677 5.47 0.55 -30.69
CA LEU A 677 5.21 -0.85 -31.03
C LEU A 677 6.20 -1.70 -30.22
N VAL A 678 5.71 -2.77 -29.60
CA VAL A 678 6.49 -3.72 -28.84
C VAL A 678 6.75 -4.98 -29.67
N VAL A 679 8.01 -5.42 -29.70
CA VAL A 679 8.43 -6.73 -30.18
C VAL A 679 8.77 -7.57 -28.97
N ASP A 680 7.98 -8.57 -28.66
CA ASP A 680 8.10 -9.47 -27.50
C ASP A 680 8.52 -10.88 -27.97
N GLY A 681 9.20 -11.61 -27.09
CA GLY A 681 9.68 -12.97 -27.34
C GLY A 681 11.16 -13.08 -27.60
N LEU A 682 11.97 -12.09 -27.16
CA LEU A 682 13.40 -12.04 -27.37
C LEU A 682 14.16 -12.90 -26.36
N VAL A 683 15.32 -13.43 -26.80
CA VAL A 683 16.38 -13.98 -25.96
C VAL A 683 17.28 -12.86 -25.46
N ARG A 684 18.13 -13.14 -24.47
CA ARG A 684 19.12 -12.18 -23.95
C ARG A 684 19.99 -11.63 -25.10
N GLN A 685 20.23 -10.32 -25.12
CA GLN A 685 21.10 -9.64 -26.08
C GLN A 685 20.72 -9.83 -27.57
N ALA A 686 19.45 -10.04 -27.88
CA ALA A 686 18.99 -10.14 -29.25
C ALA A 686 19.06 -8.80 -29.98
N LEU A 687 19.35 -8.82 -31.29
CA LEU A 687 19.25 -7.68 -32.20
C LEU A 687 17.97 -7.79 -33.02
N VAL A 688 17.09 -6.79 -32.93
CA VAL A 688 15.88 -6.69 -33.77
C VAL A 688 16.10 -5.72 -34.90
N ARG A 689 15.92 -6.19 -36.14
CA ARG A 689 15.94 -5.38 -37.36
C ARG A 689 14.54 -5.19 -37.88
N ILE A 690 14.12 -3.94 -38.01
CA ILE A 690 12.90 -3.60 -38.72
C ILE A 690 13.25 -3.42 -40.18
N ILE A 691 12.64 -4.21 -41.06
CA ILE A 691 12.87 -4.16 -42.51
C ILE A 691 11.56 -3.90 -43.24
N SER A 692 11.65 -3.21 -44.42
CA SER A 692 10.51 -3.02 -45.30
C SER A 692 10.14 -4.31 -46.06
N LEU A 693 9.00 -4.32 -46.75
CA LEU A 693 8.62 -5.42 -47.63
C LEU A 693 9.65 -5.74 -48.73
N SER A 694 10.41 -4.74 -49.17
CA SER A 694 11.52 -4.89 -50.13
C SER A 694 12.83 -5.37 -49.55
N GLY A 695 12.89 -5.65 -48.23
CA GLY A 695 14.12 -6.07 -47.54
C GLY A 695 15.01 -4.93 -47.07
N THR A 696 14.65 -3.65 -47.32
CA THR A 696 15.43 -2.50 -46.90
C THR A 696 15.40 -2.36 -45.38
N LEU A 697 16.61 -2.20 -44.77
CA LEU A 697 16.74 -1.98 -43.34
C LEU A 697 16.23 -0.58 -42.95
N VAL A 698 15.20 -0.53 -42.08
CA VAL A 698 14.55 0.68 -41.58
C VAL A 698 15.16 1.12 -40.24
N ARG A 699 15.30 0.21 -39.29
CA ARG A 699 15.80 0.48 -37.95
C ARG A 699 16.49 -0.76 -37.35
N GLU A 700 17.48 -0.56 -36.52
CA GLU A 700 18.06 -1.58 -35.66
C GLU A 700 17.75 -1.23 -34.20
N LEU A 701 17.31 -2.22 -33.42
CA LEU A 701 16.89 -2.09 -32.04
C LEU A 701 17.58 -3.20 -31.21
N PRO A 702 18.70 -2.89 -30.54
CA PRO A 702 19.35 -3.85 -29.68
C PRO A 702 18.49 -4.09 -28.42
N SER A 703 18.31 -5.34 -28.02
CA SER A 703 17.70 -5.66 -26.73
C SER A 703 18.71 -5.39 -25.62
N SER A 704 18.26 -4.68 -24.58
CA SER A 704 19.06 -4.38 -23.39
C SER A 704 19.25 -5.58 -22.45
N GLY A 705 18.90 -6.80 -22.90
CA GLY A 705 18.98 -8.03 -22.10
C GLY A 705 17.62 -8.59 -21.63
N GLY A 706 16.54 -7.86 -21.85
CA GLY A 706 15.17 -8.30 -21.54
C GLY A 706 14.50 -9.02 -22.73
N ARG A 707 13.26 -9.48 -22.49
CA ARG A 707 12.44 -10.23 -23.44
C ARG A 707 11.83 -9.36 -24.55
N LEU A 708 11.80 -8.04 -24.41
CA LEU A 708 11.11 -7.15 -25.33
C LEU A 708 11.98 -5.94 -25.75
N VAL A 709 11.62 -5.36 -26.91
CA VAL A 709 12.14 -4.09 -27.38
C VAL A 709 11.02 -3.24 -27.97
N GLU A 710 11.14 -1.92 -27.88
CA GLU A 710 10.15 -0.97 -28.38
C GLU A 710 10.63 -0.23 -29.64
N TRP A 711 9.73 -0.03 -30.60
CA TRP A 711 9.95 0.76 -31.79
C TRP A 711 8.99 1.96 -31.84
N ASP A 712 9.54 3.15 -32.04
CA ASP A 712 8.78 4.41 -32.12
C ASP A 712 8.15 4.70 -33.51
N GLY A 713 8.29 3.78 -34.47
CA GLY A 713 7.82 3.94 -35.83
C GLY A 713 8.67 4.82 -36.71
N LYS A 714 9.93 5.13 -36.28
CA LYS A 714 10.85 5.96 -37.04
C LYS A 714 11.95 5.13 -37.69
N ASP A 715 12.42 5.63 -38.82
CA ASP A 715 13.59 5.13 -39.54
C ASP A 715 14.93 5.55 -38.88
N ARG A 716 16.06 5.23 -39.49
CA ARG A 716 17.39 5.61 -39.01
C ARG A 716 17.62 7.13 -38.98
N ASN A 717 16.89 7.89 -39.79
CA ASN A 717 16.99 9.34 -39.90
C ASN A 717 16.04 10.08 -38.93
N GLY A 718 15.26 9.34 -38.13
CA GLY A 718 14.29 9.90 -37.19
C GLY A 718 12.95 10.28 -37.82
N ASN A 719 12.69 9.93 -39.10
CA ASN A 719 11.42 10.19 -39.77
C ASN A 719 10.44 9.04 -39.54
N TYR A 720 9.16 9.36 -39.36
CA TYR A 720 8.13 8.34 -39.30
C TYR A 720 8.01 7.59 -40.64
N VAL A 721 7.94 6.27 -40.54
CA VAL A 721 7.79 5.41 -41.72
C VAL A 721 6.40 5.56 -42.37
N SER A 722 6.27 5.23 -43.65
CA SER A 722 5.03 5.26 -44.40
C SER A 722 4.10 4.11 -44.00
N SER A 723 2.78 4.24 -44.30
CA SER A 723 1.85 3.11 -44.21
C SER A 723 2.33 1.94 -45.06
N GLY A 724 2.28 0.73 -44.53
CA GLY A 724 2.76 -0.45 -45.27
C GLY A 724 3.01 -1.65 -44.35
N ILE A 725 3.52 -2.70 -44.96
CA ILE A 725 3.98 -3.92 -44.25
C ILE A 725 5.46 -3.85 -44.02
N TYR A 726 5.85 -4.14 -42.78
CA TYR A 726 7.21 -4.27 -42.31
C TYR A 726 7.41 -5.63 -41.64
N PHE A 727 8.64 -6.01 -41.41
CA PHE A 727 8.99 -7.20 -40.66
C PHE A 727 9.94 -6.85 -39.53
N ALA A 728 9.70 -7.40 -38.34
CA ALA A 728 10.69 -7.46 -37.27
C ALA A 728 11.44 -8.78 -37.40
N VAL A 729 12.75 -8.71 -37.57
CA VAL A 729 13.66 -9.85 -37.62
C VAL A 729 14.52 -9.81 -36.38
N ALA A 730 14.31 -10.72 -35.43
CA ALA A 730 15.16 -10.86 -34.28
C ALA A 730 16.25 -11.93 -34.51
N ILE A 731 17.46 -11.64 -34.06
CA ILE A 731 18.66 -12.49 -34.23
C ILE A 731 19.33 -12.59 -32.86
N SER A 732 19.65 -13.82 -32.39
CA SER A 732 20.44 -14.01 -31.16
C SER A 732 21.87 -13.46 -31.32
N GLU A 733 22.54 -13.16 -30.21
CA GLU A 733 23.90 -12.63 -30.19
C GLU A 733 24.89 -13.50 -30.95
N ASP A 734 24.78 -14.83 -30.81
CA ASP A 734 25.61 -15.82 -31.50
C ASP A 734 25.20 -16.04 -32.97
N GLY A 735 24.15 -15.39 -33.45
CA GLY A 735 23.61 -15.50 -34.80
C GLY A 735 22.97 -16.86 -35.16
N ARG A 736 22.85 -17.78 -34.18
CA ARG A 736 22.37 -19.16 -34.45
C ARG A 736 20.84 -19.27 -34.46
N GLN A 737 20.15 -18.34 -33.81
CA GLN A 737 18.70 -18.34 -33.71
C GLN A 737 18.14 -17.08 -34.37
N SER A 738 17.05 -17.21 -35.08
CA SER A 738 16.33 -16.06 -35.65
C SER A 738 14.83 -16.30 -35.65
N ALA A 739 14.05 -15.22 -35.49
CA ALA A 739 12.60 -15.24 -35.59
C ALA A 739 12.10 -14.01 -36.34
N ILE A 740 10.99 -14.15 -37.07
CA ILE A 740 10.42 -13.09 -37.89
C ILE A 740 8.93 -12.91 -37.55
N ALA A 741 8.50 -11.64 -37.45
CA ALA A 741 7.09 -11.32 -37.32
C ALA A 741 6.70 -10.13 -38.24
N LYS A 742 5.46 -10.14 -38.69
CA LYS A 742 4.88 -9.14 -39.59
C LYS A 742 4.31 -7.96 -38.80
N ILE A 743 4.59 -6.75 -39.25
CA ILE A 743 4.08 -5.48 -38.73
C ILE A 743 3.24 -4.79 -39.78
N ALA A 744 2.01 -4.44 -39.48
CA ALA A 744 1.19 -3.56 -40.30
C ALA A 744 1.25 -2.14 -39.73
N VAL A 745 1.74 -1.18 -40.50
CA VAL A 745 1.80 0.24 -40.09
C VAL A 745 0.74 1.03 -40.84
N ILE A 746 -0.02 1.84 -40.10
CA ILE A 746 -1.01 2.79 -40.63
C ILE A 746 -0.60 4.18 -40.13
N ARG A 747 -0.21 5.04 -41.04
CA ARG A 747 0.05 6.46 -40.77
C ARG A 747 -1.12 7.29 -41.29
N ARG A 748 -1.74 8.08 -40.46
CA ARG A 748 -2.76 9.05 -40.80
C ARG A 748 -2.21 10.47 -40.91
#